data_ad6b49f3b5231ddf75816578ed826195
#
_entry.id   ad6b49f3b5231ddf75816578ed826195
#
_cell.length_a   1.000
_cell.length_b   1.000
_cell.length_c   1.000
_cell.angle_alpha   90.00
_cell.angle_beta   90.00
_cell.angle_gamma   90.00
#
_symmetry.space_group_name_H-M   'P 1'
#
loop_
_entity.id
_entity.type
_entity.pdbx_description
1 polymer ?
#
loop_
_entity_poly.entity_id
_entity_poly.type
_entity_poly.pdbx_seq_one_letter_code
_entity_poly.pdbx_strand_id
1 'polypeptide(L)'
;PSDCNQCKSKSIKSILKAGMSIDFEELQILKPGISWSADSKNIIFASSSKGSDLLFIINIETQKKEKIIFPNSNLMSISQPIWNPVFNNLIAFVACDEKQSDIYIYNLDTKQLTNMVDDIFTEKEISWSSDGEYILFSSNRSGIDSNDWEDQYDLYAISKNRNSFYQLTDTPYNEHYPISIYSDSLMVYISDQNGINNIYAMDYELDTTSNSMIITNVFTGITHITAQNNDLYFTSLNNSKFNLYKLDTLLIDNIDFNKTHNFPSVKWKQNMNDYDFTLLNYTFDRKRTSYRNYIFQPTVLVKKDSSILLDDDFVKDSLGNYISHKYKTKFSLDIGQLSVGVGLSTNNNNYTQNGMAIFQFSDILGDHKIYLGTELNVNFRRSDYALVYRYLPNLIDWTFLFSHDGFLNFAGEEIIDGSLIQYQTLYQNIKLGFDASRPLSRFNKLEFQMNYYALLIHDEIIDATIYDNILSSDRRYSGFINTVSLRYVWDNTRWFYTHPINGYRFYLKYKTVPSYSYDSNLLTLDGRIYHPLGNGISFMFRNFLGHSWGKDNQKFYLGSEPSIYTSTPNVADYYLNQYRGIDYDDLLLFFNFSENISPIRGFPFMYKAGHNVALFNIELRAPFLLYYFPTLKWIGQINGILFLDIGVTWDNSTSFPSFQDGQNWLVDENNFTPDNGWVMSYGWGPRFIILGMPLKINYVWQYNPISKQISNRRYEVTIGIDL
;
A
#
# COMPACT_ATOMS: atom_id res chain seq x y z
N PRO A 1 -6.43 28.89 -28.75
CA PRO A 1 -6.07 27.57 -29.23
C PRO A 1 -5.88 27.67 -30.74
N SER A 2 -4.60 27.83 -31.18
CA SER A 2 -4.29 27.71 -32.61
C SER A 2 -4.52 26.24 -32.95
N ASP A 3 -5.50 25.98 -33.78
CA ASP A 3 -5.80 24.70 -34.36
C ASP A 3 -4.53 24.12 -34.99
N CYS A 4 -3.89 23.18 -34.33
CA CYS A 4 -2.81 22.43 -34.95
C CYS A 4 -3.42 21.36 -35.89
N ASN A 5 -4.17 21.82 -36.89
CA ASN A 5 -4.73 20.97 -37.94
C ASN A 5 -3.68 20.39 -38.90
N GLN A 6 -2.37 20.64 -38.64
CA GLN A 6 -1.27 20.12 -39.44
C GLN A 6 -0.36 19.12 -38.72
N CYS A 7 -0.61 18.79 -37.45
CA CYS A 7 0.09 17.70 -36.78
C CYS A 7 -0.43 16.34 -37.30
N LYS A 8 -0.02 15.99 -38.53
CA LYS A 8 -0.26 14.64 -39.05
C LYS A 8 0.41 13.64 -38.13
N SER A 9 -0.33 12.63 -37.71
CA SER A 9 0.09 11.52 -36.83
C SER A 9 1.38 10.77 -37.26
N LYS A 10 1.95 11.10 -38.38
CA LYS A 10 3.21 10.54 -38.91
C LYS A 10 4.50 11.11 -38.29
N SER A 11 4.42 12.18 -37.50
CA SER A 11 5.61 12.82 -36.88
C SER A 11 5.89 12.34 -35.43
N ILE A 12 5.01 11.56 -34.82
CA ILE A 12 5.21 11.04 -33.46
C ILE A 12 6.05 9.77 -33.54
N LYS A 13 7.28 9.86 -33.03
CA LYS A 13 8.18 8.70 -32.87
C LYS A 13 8.20 8.26 -31.42
N SER A 14 7.84 7.00 -31.15
CA SER A 14 8.02 6.42 -29.83
C SER A 14 9.51 6.14 -29.60
N ILE A 15 10.11 6.78 -28.59
CA ILE A 15 11.52 6.62 -28.22
C ILE A 15 11.67 5.42 -27.27
N LEU A 16 10.76 5.30 -26.31
CA LEU A 16 10.75 4.24 -25.32
C LEU A 16 9.30 3.82 -25.05
N LYS A 17 9.11 2.52 -24.85
CA LYS A 17 7.83 1.97 -24.36
C LYS A 17 8.08 1.35 -23.00
N ALA A 18 7.28 1.73 -22.01
CA ALA A 18 7.19 1.01 -20.77
C ALA A 18 6.66 -0.40 -21.06
N GLY A 19 7.22 -1.38 -20.42
CA GLY A 19 6.81 -2.76 -20.58
C GLY A 19 7.51 -3.62 -19.55
N MET A 20 6.93 -4.76 -19.25
CA MET A 20 7.54 -5.78 -18.36
C MET A 20 8.79 -6.36 -19.01
N SER A 21 9.87 -5.59 -19.06
CA SER A 21 11.19 -6.06 -19.48
C SER A 21 12.11 -6.09 -18.26
N ILE A 22 13.14 -6.90 -18.33
CA ILE A 22 14.15 -7.01 -17.28
C ILE A 22 14.85 -5.67 -16.99
N ASP A 23 14.86 -4.76 -17.98
CA ASP A 23 15.53 -3.47 -17.87
C ASP A 23 14.60 -2.35 -17.40
N PHE A 24 13.29 -2.44 -17.72
CA PHE A 24 12.31 -1.39 -17.40
C PHE A 24 11.03 -2.04 -16.88
N GLU A 25 10.81 -1.94 -15.58
CA GLU A 25 9.60 -2.43 -14.94
C GLU A 25 8.48 -1.42 -15.07
N GLU A 26 8.79 -0.17 -14.73
CA GLU A 26 7.85 0.94 -14.77
C GLU A 26 8.57 2.24 -15.08
N LEU A 27 7.97 3.08 -15.94
CA LEU A 27 8.32 4.49 -16.05
C LEU A 27 7.57 5.23 -14.94
N GLN A 28 8.27 6.05 -14.16
CA GLN A 28 7.71 6.82 -13.04
C GLN A 28 6.66 7.83 -13.56
N ILE A 29 5.42 7.36 -13.77
CA ILE A 29 4.34 8.20 -14.35
C ILE A 29 3.86 9.26 -13.35
N LEU A 30 3.84 8.90 -12.05
CA LEU A 30 3.33 9.77 -10.98
C LEU A 30 4.34 10.82 -10.52
N LYS A 31 5.63 10.58 -10.75
CA LYS A 31 6.72 11.52 -10.45
C LYS A 31 7.59 11.69 -11.69
N PRO A 32 7.05 12.23 -12.79
CA PRO A 32 7.77 12.32 -14.04
C PRO A 32 8.95 13.27 -13.90
N GLY A 33 10.05 12.90 -14.49
CA GLY A 33 11.19 13.78 -14.70
C GLY A 33 11.87 13.32 -15.97
N ILE A 34 11.81 14.16 -17.00
CA ILE A 34 12.51 13.97 -18.26
C ILE A 34 13.26 15.25 -18.54
N SER A 35 14.56 15.18 -18.72
CA SER A 35 15.37 16.34 -19.03
C SER A 35 16.28 16.07 -20.21
N TRP A 36 16.43 17.10 -21.05
CA TRP A 36 17.37 17.09 -22.17
C TRP A 36 18.77 17.47 -21.69
N SER A 37 19.79 16.86 -22.30
CA SER A 37 21.17 17.37 -22.19
C SER A 37 21.30 18.72 -22.86
N ALA A 38 22.27 19.56 -22.42
CA ALA A 38 22.50 20.90 -22.97
C ALA A 38 22.76 20.86 -24.50
N ASP A 39 23.34 19.78 -25.00
CA ASP A 39 23.62 19.58 -26.44
C ASP A 39 22.39 19.03 -27.23
N SER A 40 21.26 18.81 -26.57
CA SER A 40 20.00 18.30 -27.14
C SER A 40 20.12 16.90 -27.79
N LYS A 41 21.14 16.10 -27.45
CA LYS A 41 21.34 14.76 -28.01
C LYS A 41 20.83 13.64 -27.13
N ASN A 42 20.78 13.88 -25.83
CA ASN A 42 20.42 12.87 -24.86
C ASN A 42 19.24 13.30 -24.01
N ILE A 43 18.48 12.33 -23.58
CA ILE A 43 17.41 12.50 -22.57
C ILE A 43 17.77 11.66 -21.36
N ILE A 44 17.63 12.25 -20.16
CA ILE A 44 17.68 11.53 -18.89
C ILE A 44 16.28 11.35 -18.32
N PHE A 45 16.04 10.21 -17.70
CA PHE A 45 14.79 9.90 -17.00
C PHE A 45 15.01 8.88 -15.90
N ALA A 46 14.10 8.85 -14.92
CA ALA A 46 14.07 7.84 -13.88
C ALA A 46 13.13 6.69 -14.27
N SER A 47 13.53 5.47 -13.95
CA SER A 47 12.72 4.27 -14.18
C SER A 47 13.02 3.21 -13.13
N SER A 48 12.01 2.45 -12.74
CA SER A 48 12.19 1.28 -11.89
C SER A 48 12.80 0.14 -12.69
N SER A 49 13.86 -0.42 -12.17
CA SER A 49 14.59 -1.56 -12.76
C SER A 49 15.08 -2.48 -11.65
N LYS A 50 14.66 -3.74 -11.69
CA LYS A 50 15.05 -4.77 -10.71
C LYS A 50 14.73 -4.39 -9.26
N GLY A 51 13.53 -3.76 -9.07
CA GLY A 51 13.05 -3.33 -7.76
C GLY A 51 13.76 -2.13 -7.16
N SER A 52 14.53 -1.38 -7.94
CA SER A 52 15.16 -0.13 -7.54
C SER A 52 14.96 0.92 -8.62
N ASP A 53 14.80 2.17 -8.21
CA ASP A 53 14.79 3.27 -9.16
C ASP A 53 16.21 3.59 -9.58
N LEU A 54 16.38 3.85 -10.86
CA LEU A 54 17.64 4.16 -11.48
C LEU A 54 17.47 5.26 -12.51
N LEU A 55 18.57 5.95 -12.81
CA LEU A 55 18.62 6.90 -13.90
C LEU A 55 19.07 6.21 -15.19
N PHE A 56 18.42 6.59 -16.27
CA PHE A 56 18.74 6.13 -17.62
C PHE A 56 18.98 7.34 -18.52
N ILE A 57 20.02 7.24 -19.32
CA ILE A 57 20.30 8.18 -20.40
C ILE A 57 20.03 7.48 -21.73
N ILE A 58 19.27 8.12 -22.61
CA ILE A 58 19.05 7.64 -23.96
C ILE A 58 19.51 8.67 -24.97
N ASN A 59 20.36 8.25 -25.90
CA ASN A 59 20.70 9.08 -27.05
C ASN A 59 19.60 9.00 -28.10
N ILE A 60 19.09 10.14 -28.52
CA ILE A 60 17.89 10.23 -29.38
C ILE A 60 18.17 9.73 -30.80
N GLU A 61 19.35 9.97 -31.32
CA GLU A 61 19.73 9.58 -32.69
C GLU A 61 20.06 8.09 -32.77
N THR A 62 20.96 7.65 -31.90
CA THR A 62 21.47 6.27 -31.91
C THR A 62 20.58 5.29 -31.16
N GLN A 63 19.65 5.78 -30.34
CA GLN A 63 18.82 5.00 -29.39
C GLN A 63 19.63 4.15 -28.41
N LYS A 64 20.92 4.46 -28.25
CA LYS A 64 21.77 3.80 -27.26
C LYS A 64 21.31 4.21 -25.87
N LYS A 65 21.16 3.23 -24.99
CA LYS A 65 20.76 3.41 -23.60
C LYS A 65 21.96 3.21 -22.68
N GLU A 66 22.09 4.09 -21.71
CA GLU A 66 23.07 3.99 -20.65
C GLU A 66 22.34 3.99 -19.32
N LYS A 67 22.75 3.11 -18.42
CA LYS A 67 22.18 2.97 -17.10
C LYS A 67 23.16 3.52 -16.08
N ILE A 68 22.72 4.44 -15.22
CA ILE A 68 23.51 4.96 -14.11
C ILE A 68 23.18 4.13 -12.87
N ILE A 69 24.20 3.50 -12.30
CA ILE A 69 24.10 2.70 -11.08
C ILE A 69 24.84 3.47 -9.98
N PHE A 70 24.24 3.60 -8.82
CA PHE A 70 24.81 4.23 -7.64
C PHE A 70 25.30 3.15 -6.67
N PRO A 71 26.56 2.65 -6.80
CA PRO A 71 27.09 1.65 -5.91
C PRO A 71 27.25 2.27 -4.50
N ASN A 72 26.88 1.50 -3.49
CA ASN A 72 26.96 1.90 -2.08
C ASN A 72 26.03 3.07 -1.66
N SER A 73 24.97 3.35 -2.40
CA SER A 73 23.96 4.30 -1.98
C SER A 73 22.73 3.59 -1.42
N ASN A 74 22.13 4.14 -0.37
CA ASN A 74 20.86 3.67 0.20
C ASN A 74 19.65 4.31 -0.50
N LEU A 75 19.82 4.78 -1.74
CA LEU A 75 18.74 5.43 -2.49
C LEU A 75 17.66 4.41 -2.85
N MET A 76 16.43 4.70 -2.44
CA MET A 76 15.28 3.83 -2.62
C MET A 76 14.39 4.25 -3.77
N SER A 77 14.18 5.55 -3.91
CA SER A 77 13.35 6.13 -4.95
C SER A 77 14.10 7.29 -5.57
N ILE A 78 14.05 7.40 -6.89
CA ILE A 78 14.68 8.48 -7.66
C ILE A 78 13.61 9.10 -8.56
N SER A 79 13.54 10.42 -8.55
CA SER A 79 12.57 11.17 -9.34
C SER A 79 13.15 12.49 -9.83
N GLN A 80 12.47 13.11 -10.78
CA GLN A 80 12.74 14.46 -11.27
C GLN A 80 14.21 14.71 -11.66
N PRO A 81 14.86 13.85 -12.45
CA PRO A 81 16.20 14.14 -12.92
C PRO A 81 16.18 15.35 -13.86
N ILE A 82 17.12 16.26 -13.61
CA ILE A 82 17.33 17.45 -14.44
C ILE A 82 18.80 17.56 -14.83
N TRP A 83 19.03 17.81 -16.10
CA TRP A 83 20.37 18.05 -16.62
C TRP A 83 20.76 19.50 -16.41
N ASN A 84 22.01 19.75 -16.02
CA ASN A 84 22.49 21.13 -15.90
C ASN A 84 22.52 21.79 -17.28
N PRO A 85 21.99 23.01 -17.45
CA PRO A 85 21.88 23.66 -18.76
C PRO A 85 23.22 24.10 -19.34
N VAL A 86 24.25 24.25 -18.50
CA VAL A 86 25.60 24.73 -18.90
C VAL A 86 26.63 23.61 -18.79
N PHE A 87 26.65 22.91 -17.66
CA PHE A 87 27.63 21.86 -17.35
C PHE A 87 27.08 20.49 -17.73
N ASN A 88 27.38 20.02 -18.92
CA ASN A 88 26.80 18.80 -19.51
C ASN A 88 27.15 17.50 -18.73
N ASN A 89 28.06 17.58 -17.80
CA ASN A 89 28.46 16.47 -16.93
C ASN A 89 27.76 16.45 -15.56
N LEU A 90 26.88 17.42 -15.27
CA LEU A 90 26.15 17.49 -14.00
C LEU A 90 24.67 17.18 -14.17
N ILE A 91 24.18 16.30 -13.33
CA ILE A 91 22.77 15.93 -13.26
C ILE A 91 22.35 16.11 -11.80
N ALA A 92 21.23 16.83 -11.60
CA ALA A 92 20.58 16.88 -10.31
C ALA A 92 19.29 16.05 -10.35
N PHE A 93 18.91 15.47 -9.22
CA PHE A 93 17.68 14.71 -9.06
C PHE A 93 17.23 14.67 -7.61
N VAL A 94 15.95 14.39 -7.40
CA VAL A 94 15.43 14.14 -6.07
C VAL A 94 15.49 12.64 -5.82
N ALA A 95 16.03 12.25 -4.67
CA ALA A 95 16.02 10.86 -4.25
C ALA A 95 15.63 10.74 -2.78
N CYS A 96 14.96 9.63 -2.49
CA CYS A 96 14.59 9.26 -1.14
C CYS A 96 15.52 8.16 -0.66
N ASP A 97 16.15 8.39 0.49
CA ASP A 97 16.81 7.34 1.25
C ASP A 97 15.86 6.70 2.28
N GLU A 98 16.38 6.01 3.30
CA GLU A 98 15.57 5.41 4.36
C GLU A 98 14.84 6.44 5.24
N LYS A 99 15.27 7.69 5.24
CA LYS A 99 14.78 8.72 6.16
C LYS A 99 13.91 9.75 5.46
N GLN A 100 14.42 10.34 4.38
CA GLN A 100 13.85 11.55 3.79
C GLN A 100 14.10 11.65 2.29
N SER A 101 13.59 12.73 1.69
CA SER A 101 13.73 13.04 0.27
C SER A 101 14.63 14.25 0.11
N ASP A 102 15.81 14.05 -0.42
CA ASP A 102 16.84 15.05 -0.60
C ASP A 102 17.19 15.30 -2.06
N ILE A 103 17.93 16.39 -2.31
CA ILE A 103 18.50 16.72 -3.61
C ILE A 103 19.88 16.13 -3.73
N TYR A 104 20.15 15.44 -4.83
CA TYR A 104 21.45 14.88 -5.15
C TYR A 104 22.00 15.46 -6.45
N ILE A 105 23.30 15.64 -6.53
CA ILE A 105 24.03 15.90 -7.78
C ILE A 105 24.91 14.69 -8.09
N TYR A 106 24.83 14.24 -9.35
CA TYR A 106 25.72 13.23 -9.91
C TYR A 106 26.58 13.82 -11.01
N ASN A 107 27.89 13.61 -10.90
CA ASN A 107 28.84 14.02 -11.93
C ASN A 107 29.17 12.82 -12.82
N LEU A 108 28.87 12.94 -14.11
CA LEU A 108 29.05 11.86 -15.10
C LEU A 108 30.52 11.51 -15.33
N ASP A 109 31.43 12.49 -15.22
CA ASP A 109 32.86 12.28 -15.48
C ASP A 109 33.53 11.61 -14.29
N THR A 110 33.34 12.14 -13.09
CA THR A 110 33.95 11.64 -11.86
C THR A 110 33.21 10.47 -11.24
N LYS A 111 31.94 10.24 -11.67
CA LYS A 111 31.00 9.27 -11.09
C LYS A 111 30.74 9.49 -9.59
N GLN A 112 30.93 10.71 -9.13
CA GLN A 112 30.68 11.09 -7.76
C GLN A 112 29.21 11.48 -7.57
N LEU A 113 28.59 10.93 -6.52
CA LEU A 113 27.27 11.29 -6.02
C LEU A 113 27.44 12.18 -4.79
N THR A 114 26.77 13.33 -4.77
CA THR A 114 26.80 14.29 -3.65
C THR A 114 25.39 14.57 -3.19
N ASN A 115 25.10 14.38 -1.91
CA ASN A 115 23.86 14.85 -1.29
C ASN A 115 23.99 16.37 -1.07
N MET A 116 23.04 17.15 -1.59
CA MET A 116 23.07 18.61 -1.53
C MET A 116 22.44 19.15 -0.25
N VAL A 117 21.40 18.49 0.22
CA VAL A 117 20.61 18.89 1.39
C VAL A 117 20.39 17.62 2.22
N ASP A 118 21.03 17.56 3.39
CA ASP A 118 20.99 16.38 4.29
C ASP A 118 20.32 16.81 5.59
N ASP A 119 18.99 16.90 5.58
CA ASP A 119 18.19 17.31 6.72
C ASP A 119 16.86 16.56 6.81
N ILE A 120 15.97 16.96 7.73
CA ILE A 120 14.70 16.28 8.01
C ILE A 120 13.55 16.70 7.09
N PHE A 121 13.78 17.71 6.23
CA PHE A 121 12.74 18.28 5.38
C PHE A 121 12.61 17.50 4.07
N THR A 122 11.60 17.83 3.31
CA THR A 122 11.33 17.19 2.01
C THR A 122 11.53 18.21 0.91
N GLU A 123 12.46 17.92 0.00
CA GLU A 123 12.70 18.67 -1.21
C GLU A 123 12.01 18.04 -2.41
N LYS A 124 11.48 18.89 -3.29
CA LYS A 124 10.84 18.46 -4.54
C LYS A 124 10.87 19.57 -5.60
N GLU A 125 10.47 19.21 -6.81
CA GLU A 125 10.21 20.14 -7.91
C GLU A 125 11.40 21.02 -8.23
N ILE A 126 12.53 20.35 -8.46
CA ILE A 126 13.82 21.00 -8.68
C ILE A 126 13.97 21.56 -10.10
N SER A 127 14.69 22.65 -10.24
CA SER A 127 15.19 23.20 -11.51
C SER A 127 16.58 23.79 -11.37
N TRP A 128 17.32 23.95 -12.46
CA TRP A 128 18.55 24.71 -12.46
C TRP A 128 18.28 26.17 -12.78
N SER A 129 19.06 27.08 -12.21
CA SER A 129 19.20 28.44 -12.72
C SER A 129 19.75 28.40 -14.15
N SER A 130 19.48 29.42 -14.93
CA SER A 130 19.89 29.48 -16.36
C SER A 130 21.40 29.46 -16.53
N ASP A 131 22.15 29.97 -15.56
CA ASP A 131 23.62 29.94 -15.51
C ASP A 131 24.20 28.60 -15.01
N GLY A 132 23.32 27.70 -14.51
CA GLY A 132 23.71 26.39 -13.98
C GLY A 132 24.43 26.41 -12.64
N GLU A 133 24.44 27.53 -11.92
CA GLU A 133 25.14 27.68 -10.65
C GLU A 133 24.28 27.31 -9.42
N TYR A 134 22.95 27.44 -9.53
CA TYR A 134 22.02 27.17 -8.44
C TYR A 134 20.99 26.13 -8.83
N ILE A 135 20.56 25.33 -7.84
CA ILE A 135 19.36 24.51 -7.91
C ILE A 135 18.25 25.23 -7.14
N LEU A 136 17.14 25.47 -7.81
CA LEU A 136 15.92 26.02 -7.27
C LEU A 136 14.98 24.87 -6.93
N PHE A 137 14.28 24.93 -5.79
CA PHE A 137 13.44 23.83 -5.33
C PHE A 137 12.37 24.28 -4.34
N SER A 138 11.36 23.43 -4.16
CA SER A 138 10.34 23.60 -3.13
C SER A 138 10.68 22.73 -1.92
N SER A 139 10.55 23.29 -0.70
CA SER A 139 10.80 22.58 0.57
C SER A 139 9.80 22.98 1.64
N ASN A 140 9.45 22.02 2.53
CA ASN A 140 8.52 22.25 3.63
C ASN A 140 9.19 22.69 4.94
N ARG A 141 10.40 23.26 4.87
CA ARG A 141 11.21 23.63 6.05
C ARG A 141 10.68 24.84 6.84
N SER A 142 9.88 25.70 6.24
CA SER A 142 9.28 26.86 6.92
C SER A 142 8.06 26.52 7.76
N GLY A 143 7.40 25.38 7.56
CA GLY A 143 6.18 24.98 8.29
C GLY A 143 6.40 24.52 9.74
N ILE A 144 7.61 24.50 10.26
CA ILE A 144 7.91 23.93 11.60
C ILE A 144 7.52 24.87 12.75
N ASP A 145 7.50 26.17 12.55
CA ASP A 145 7.19 27.14 13.62
C ASP A 145 5.71 27.32 13.89
N SER A 146 4.83 26.83 13.00
CA SER A 146 3.39 26.76 13.23
C SER A 146 3.04 25.44 13.93
N ASN A 147 2.32 25.49 15.05
CA ASN A 147 1.77 24.29 15.72
C ASN A 147 0.78 23.49 14.84
N ASP A 148 0.52 23.93 13.63
CA ASP A 148 -0.23 23.27 12.60
C ASP A 148 0.77 22.60 11.65
N TRP A 149 0.86 21.28 11.69
CA TRP A 149 1.68 20.43 10.82
C TRP A 149 1.13 20.41 9.37
N GLU A 150 0.79 21.57 8.84
CA GLU A 150 0.40 21.69 7.45
C GLU A 150 1.67 21.60 6.59
N ASP A 151 1.65 20.76 5.57
CA ASP A 151 2.71 20.64 4.55
C ASP A 151 2.75 21.92 3.71
N GLN A 152 3.28 22.99 4.28
CA GLN A 152 3.52 24.25 3.56
C GLN A 152 4.87 24.19 2.88
N TYR A 153 4.90 24.58 1.62
CA TYR A 153 6.09 24.58 0.78
C TYR A 153 6.44 26.00 0.34
N ASP A 154 7.68 26.42 0.63
CA ASP A 154 8.31 27.61 0.12
C ASP A 154 9.43 27.30 -0.86
N LEU A 155 9.91 28.31 -1.56
CA LEU A 155 10.95 28.20 -2.57
C LEU A 155 12.33 28.52 -1.97
N TYR A 156 13.30 27.72 -2.38
CA TYR A 156 14.70 27.82 -1.94
C TYR A 156 15.65 27.70 -3.11
N ALA A 157 16.89 28.18 -2.91
CA ALA A 157 18.00 28.01 -3.84
C ALA A 157 19.24 27.51 -3.10
N ILE A 158 19.94 26.55 -3.69
CA ILE A 158 21.24 26.06 -3.20
C ILE A 158 22.28 26.10 -4.30
N SER A 159 23.48 26.60 -3.99
CA SER A 159 24.58 26.60 -4.96
C SER A 159 25.05 25.16 -5.24
N LYS A 160 25.47 24.87 -6.47
CA LYS A 160 26.01 23.57 -6.89
C LYS A 160 27.16 23.04 -6.03
N ASN A 161 27.88 23.95 -5.37
CA ASN A 161 29.00 23.63 -4.50
C ASN A 161 28.64 23.60 -3.00
N ARG A 162 27.37 23.75 -2.65
CA ARG A 162 26.86 23.83 -1.26
C ARG A 162 27.36 25.00 -0.44
N ASN A 163 27.93 26.05 -1.07
CA ASN A 163 28.52 27.19 -0.35
C ASN A 163 27.47 28.23 0.05
N SER A 164 26.31 28.23 -0.58
CA SER A 164 25.24 29.20 -0.37
C SER A 164 23.88 28.53 -0.42
N PHE A 165 23.01 28.94 0.50
CA PHE A 165 21.64 28.47 0.63
C PHE A 165 20.76 29.68 0.91
N TYR A 166 19.69 29.87 0.12
CA TYR A 166 18.80 31.02 0.17
C TYR A 166 17.34 30.58 0.27
N GLN A 167 16.57 31.26 1.09
CA GLN A 167 15.12 31.20 1.05
C GLN A 167 14.61 32.29 0.11
N LEU A 168 13.83 31.93 -0.90
CA LEU A 168 13.34 32.83 -1.93
C LEU A 168 11.95 33.37 -1.62
N THR A 169 11.13 32.56 -0.93
CA THR A 169 9.79 32.95 -0.51
C THR A 169 9.57 32.57 0.95
N ASP A 170 8.72 33.35 1.63
CA ASP A 170 8.27 33.10 3.02
C ASP A 170 6.84 33.60 3.11
N THR A 171 5.90 32.74 2.64
CA THR A 171 4.50 33.10 2.54
C THR A 171 3.61 32.05 3.21
N PRO A 172 2.37 32.36 3.61
CA PRO A 172 1.45 31.38 4.17
C PRO A 172 0.82 30.45 3.11
N TYR A 173 1.34 30.43 1.89
CA TYR A 173 0.81 29.71 0.73
C TYR A 173 1.78 28.63 0.28
N ASN A 174 1.28 27.68 -0.53
CA ASN A 174 2.14 26.67 -1.14
C ASN A 174 2.73 27.15 -2.45
N GLU A 175 4.04 27.06 -2.57
CA GLU A 175 4.79 27.43 -3.76
C GLU A 175 5.54 26.25 -4.34
N HIS A 176 5.44 26.11 -5.66
CA HIS A 176 5.85 24.91 -6.38
C HIS A 176 6.52 25.25 -7.73
N TYR A 177 7.38 24.35 -8.22
CA TYR A 177 7.98 24.43 -9.56
C TYR A 177 8.68 25.75 -9.86
N PRO A 178 9.68 26.19 -9.05
CA PRO A 178 10.44 27.39 -9.36
C PRO A 178 11.24 27.22 -10.66
N ILE A 179 11.21 28.20 -11.56
CA ILE A 179 11.96 28.22 -12.82
C ILE A 179 12.49 29.63 -13.02
N SER A 180 13.79 29.77 -13.29
CA SER A 180 14.37 31.03 -13.71
C SER A 180 14.27 31.21 -15.23
N ILE A 181 13.98 32.41 -15.67
CA ILE A 181 13.90 32.81 -17.08
C ILE A 181 14.63 34.11 -17.28
N TYR A 182 14.79 34.53 -18.55
CA TYR A 182 15.49 35.77 -18.95
C TYR A 182 16.89 35.90 -18.36
N SER A 183 17.69 34.81 -18.44
CA SER A 183 19.06 34.77 -17.93
C SER A 183 19.12 35.14 -16.45
N ASP A 184 18.22 34.51 -15.65
CA ASP A 184 18.13 34.66 -14.19
C ASP A 184 17.72 36.09 -13.72
N SER A 185 16.99 36.85 -14.54
CA SER A 185 16.42 38.12 -14.09
C SER A 185 15.00 37.95 -13.50
N LEU A 186 14.29 36.91 -13.89
CA LEU A 186 12.92 36.64 -13.44
C LEU A 186 12.75 35.19 -13.01
N MET A 187 12.09 34.98 -11.88
CA MET A 187 11.63 33.67 -11.44
C MET A 187 10.13 33.52 -11.61
N VAL A 188 9.70 32.41 -12.15
CA VAL A 188 8.29 32.02 -12.25
C VAL A 188 8.04 30.74 -11.48
N TYR A 189 6.87 30.64 -10.85
CA TYR A 189 6.51 29.50 -10.01
C TYR A 189 5.00 29.34 -9.92
N ILE A 190 4.53 28.23 -9.39
CA ILE A 190 3.12 27.98 -9.11
C ILE A 190 2.85 28.31 -7.65
N SER A 191 1.79 29.08 -7.36
CA SER A 191 1.30 29.31 -6.00
C SER A 191 -0.22 29.23 -5.93
N ASP A 192 -0.73 28.79 -4.77
CA ASP A 192 -2.15 28.73 -4.45
C ASP A 192 -2.65 30.00 -3.73
N GLN A 193 -1.89 31.07 -3.73
CA GLN A 193 -2.16 32.34 -3.04
C GLN A 193 -3.57 32.90 -3.31
N ASN A 194 -4.13 32.68 -4.49
CA ASN A 194 -5.51 33.10 -4.80
C ASN A 194 -6.55 31.97 -4.62
N GLY A 195 -6.18 30.88 -3.92
CA GLY A 195 -7.00 29.69 -3.69
C GLY A 195 -6.97 28.66 -4.81
N ILE A 196 -6.24 28.91 -5.89
CA ILE A 196 -6.07 28.00 -7.04
C ILE A 196 -4.63 28.10 -7.53
N ASN A 197 -4.01 26.98 -7.83
CA ASN A 197 -2.66 26.94 -8.40
C ASN A 197 -2.57 27.73 -9.70
N ASN A 198 -1.90 28.89 -9.65
CA ASN A 198 -1.65 29.76 -10.78
C ASN A 198 -0.16 30.10 -10.88
N ILE A 199 0.28 30.61 -12.04
CA ILE A 199 1.66 31.04 -12.23
C ILE A 199 1.83 32.46 -11.68
N TYR A 200 2.85 32.61 -10.84
CA TYR A 200 3.33 33.87 -10.31
C TYR A 200 4.72 34.15 -10.85
N ALA A 201 5.07 35.43 -10.94
CA ALA A 201 6.40 35.89 -11.28
C ALA A 201 6.94 36.82 -10.20
N MET A 202 8.23 36.78 -9.96
CA MET A 202 8.97 37.69 -9.10
C MET A 202 10.35 37.97 -9.67
N ASP A 203 10.95 39.11 -9.31
CA ASP A 203 12.34 39.35 -9.65
C ASP A 203 13.24 38.30 -8.98
N TYR A 204 14.18 37.76 -9.74
CA TYR A 204 15.09 36.73 -9.21
C TYR A 204 16.26 37.41 -8.50
N GLU A 205 16.09 37.58 -7.20
CA GLU A 205 17.12 38.09 -6.28
C GLU A 205 17.35 37.07 -5.17
N LEU A 206 18.59 36.64 -4.97
CA LEU A 206 18.92 35.58 -3.99
C LEU A 206 18.85 36.03 -2.52
N ASP A 207 19.04 37.34 -2.27
CA ASP A 207 19.19 37.85 -0.90
C ASP A 207 17.96 38.63 -0.36
N THR A 208 16.93 38.82 -1.19
CA THR A 208 15.74 39.60 -0.82
C THR A 208 14.45 38.90 -1.24
N THR A 209 13.42 38.98 -0.38
CA THR A 209 12.06 38.57 -0.77
C THR A 209 11.47 39.64 -1.68
N SER A 210 11.35 39.34 -2.94
CA SER A 210 10.81 40.23 -3.96
C SER A 210 9.27 40.18 -3.98
N ASN A 211 8.64 41.28 -4.40
CA ASN A 211 7.19 41.29 -4.62
C ASN A 211 6.83 40.33 -5.76
N SER A 212 5.86 39.48 -5.52
CA SER A 212 5.34 38.55 -6.52
C SER A 212 4.07 39.06 -7.19
N MET A 213 3.88 38.71 -8.45
CA MET A 213 2.70 39.05 -9.21
C MET A 213 2.13 37.83 -9.93
N ILE A 214 0.81 37.67 -9.87
CA ILE A 214 0.12 36.62 -10.62
C ILE A 214 0.10 36.93 -12.13
N ILE A 215 0.51 35.98 -12.95
CA ILE A 215 0.54 36.13 -14.41
C ILE A 215 -0.50 35.27 -15.16
N THR A 216 -1.17 34.36 -14.46
CA THR A 216 -2.26 33.55 -15.01
C THR A 216 -3.48 33.58 -14.07
N ASN A 217 -4.64 33.28 -14.63
CA ASN A 217 -5.88 33.11 -13.85
C ASN A 217 -6.66 31.90 -14.41
N VAL A 218 -6.16 30.71 -14.11
CA VAL A 218 -6.72 29.45 -14.59
C VAL A 218 -7.65 28.88 -13.53
N PHE A 219 -8.90 28.65 -13.87
CA PHE A 219 -9.92 28.19 -12.92
C PHE A 219 -9.68 26.76 -12.41
N THR A 220 -9.14 25.86 -13.24
CA THR A 220 -8.93 24.45 -12.90
C THR A 220 -7.56 24.16 -12.28
N GLY A 221 -6.76 25.20 -12.08
CA GLY A 221 -5.41 25.10 -11.56
C GLY A 221 -4.37 24.63 -12.61
N ILE A 222 -3.12 24.94 -12.31
CA ILE A 222 -1.95 24.57 -13.09
C ILE A 222 -1.20 23.48 -12.33
N THR A 223 -0.82 22.41 -13.02
CA THR A 223 -0.17 21.25 -12.39
C THR A 223 1.33 21.19 -12.63
N HIS A 224 1.81 21.72 -13.76
CA HIS A 224 3.22 21.74 -14.14
C HIS A 224 3.53 22.95 -14.99
N ILE A 225 4.73 23.49 -14.81
CA ILE A 225 5.31 24.51 -15.69
C ILE A 225 6.69 24.07 -16.17
N THR A 226 7.06 24.53 -17.35
CA THR A 226 8.40 24.39 -17.91
C THR A 226 8.71 25.57 -18.82
N ALA A 227 9.97 25.92 -18.96
CA ALA A 227 10.42 26.99 -19.83
C ALA A 227 11.38 26.49 -20.93
N GLN A 228 11.30 27.10 -22.10
CA GLN A 228 12.26 26.90 -23.18
C GLN A 228 12.48 28.21 -23.89
N ASN A 229 13.71 28.71 -23.91
CA ASN A 229 14.06 29.99 -24.55
C ASN A 229 13.16 31.16 -24.09
N ASN A 230 12.86 31.25 -22.80
CA ASN A 230 11.92 32.18 -22.16
C ASN A 230 10.42 31.98 -22.50
N ASP A 231 10.07 31.05 -23.37
CA ASP A 231 8.68 30.64 -23.57
C ASP A 231 8.23 29.73 -22.41
N LEU A 232 7.11 30.05 -21.78
CA LEU A 232 6.52 29.25 -20.73
C LEU A 232 5.45 28.29 -21.27
N TYR A 233 5.53 27.05 -20.85
CA TYR A 233 4.54 26.02 -21.14
C TYR A 233 3.98 25.50 -19.81
N PHE A 234 2.68 25.27 -19.77
CA PHE A 234 2.04 24.74 -18.57
C PHE A 234 0.93 23.75 -18.91
N THR A 235 0.62 22.90 -17.94
CA THR A 235 -0.48 21.94 -18.04
C THR A 235 -1.61 22.32 -17.10
N SER A 236 -2.83 22.25 -17.60
CA SER A 236 -4.05 22.49 -16.85
C SER A 236 -5.18 21.59 -17.33
N LEU A 237 -6.11 21.28 -16.41
CA LEU A 237 -7.27 20.46 -16.71
C LEU A 237 -8.33 21.29 -17.45
N ASN A 238 -8.80 20.78 -18.58
CA ASN A 238 -9.91 21.36 -19.32
C ASN A 238 -10.78 20.24 -19.90
N ASN A 239 -12.10 20.29 -19.65
CA ASN A 239 -13.04 19.26 -20.07
C ASN A 239 -12.59 17.83 -19.68
N SER A 240 -12.18 17.64 -18.41
CA SER A 240 -11.68 16.37 -17.88
C SER A 240 -10.45 15.80 -18.57
N LYS A 241 -9.65 16.64 -19.26
CA LYS A 241 -8.39 16.26 -19.90
C LYS A 241 -7.30 17.27 -19.56
N PHE A 242 -6.09 16.78 -19.33
CA PHE A 242 -4.93 17.64 -19.24
C PHE A 242 -4.52 18.12 -20.63
N ASN A 243 -4.44 19.43 -20.78
CA ASN A 243 -4.00 20.08 -22.00
C ASN A 243 -2.70 20.85 -21.74
N LEU A 244 -1.86 20.93 -22.75
CA LEU A 244 -0.64 21.73 -22.74
C LEU A 244 -0.95 23.10 -23.33
N TYR A 245 -0.56 24.13 -22.61
CA TYR A 245 -0.72 25.53 -23.03
C TYR A 245 0.65 26.20 -23.13
N LYS A 246 0.75 27.17 -24.01
CA LYS A 246 1.89 28.09 -24.10
C LYS A 246 1.42 29.47 -23.66
N LEU A 247 2.17 30.07 -22.74
CA LEU A 247 1.95 31.46 -22.37
C LEU A 247 2.65 32.36 -23.36
N ASP A 248 1.97 33.40 -23.80
CA ASP A 248 2.55 34.38 -24.73
C ASP A 248 3.58 35.24 -23.97
N THR A 249 4.81 35.24 -24.47
CA THR A 249 5.94 35.97 -23.89
C THR A 249 5.72 37.50 -23.88
N LEU A 250 4.93 38.07 -24.80
CA LEU A 250 4.58 39.49 -24.78
C LEU A 250 3.87 39.94 -23.50
N LEU A 251 3.24 39.00 -22.77
CA LEU A 251 2.63 39.30 -21.48
C LEU A 251 3.66 39.39 -20.35
N ILE A 252 4.79 38.71 -20.51
CA ILE A 252 5.85 38.66 -19.50
C ILE A 252 6.78 39.86 -19.66
N ASP A 253 7.09 40.25 -20.89
CA ASP A 253 7.99 41.39 -21.20
C ASP A 253 7.47 42.74 -20.70
N ASN A 254 6.16 42.85 -20.44
CA ASN A 254 5.50 44.08 -19.99
C ASN A 254 5.02 44.02 -18.53
N ILE A 255 5.58 43.12 -17.71
CA ILE A 255 5.24 43.05 -16.31
C ILE A 255 5.79 44.27 -15.57
N ASP A 256 4.90 45.09 -15.05
CA ASP A 256 5.22 46.21 -14.15
C ASP A 256 4.75 45.77 -12.73
N PHE A 257 5.71 45.32 -11.92
CA PHE A 257 5.45 44.85 -10.52
C PHE A 257 4.85 45.94 -9.62
N ASN A 258 4.91 47.22 -10.05
CA ASN A 258 4.32 48.34 -9.34
C ASN A 258 2.83 48.59 -9.66
N LYS A 259 2.27 47.88 -10.66
CA LYS A 259 0.86 47.98 -11.03
C LYS A 259 0.09 46.76 -10.49
N THR A 260 -0.84 47.00 -9.62
CA THR A 260 -1.89 46.01 -9.31
C THR A 260 -2.68 45.74 -10.59
N HIS A 261 -2.32 44.67 -11.31
CA HIS A 261 -3.10 44.24 -12.45
C HIS A 261 -4.43 43.66 -11.96
N ASN A 262 -5.51 44.40 -12.19
CA ASN A 262 -6.85 43.83 -12.14
C ASN A 262 -6.94 42.81 -13.29
N PHE A 263 -6.52 41.55 -12.99
CA PHE A 263 -6.72 40.47 -13.94
C PHE A 263 -8.21 40.32 -14.25
N PRO A 264 -8.55 39.89 -15.46
CA PRO A 264 -9.92 39.83 -15.95
C PRO A 264 -10.74 38.68 -15.33
N SER A 265 -10.61 38.41 -14.03
CA SER A 265 -11.62 37.65 -13.28
C SER A 265 -13.02 38.27 -13.43
N VAL A 266 -13.07 39.61 -13.67
CA VAL A 266 -14.29 40.31 -13.99
C VAL A 266 -14.81 39.97 -15.41
N LYS A 267 -13.94 39.81 -16.42
CA LYS A 267 -14.35 39.37 -17.76
C LYS A 267 -14.82 37.92 -17.78
N TRP A 268 -14.27 37.07 -16.94
CA TRP A 268 -14.75 35.71 -16.82
C TRP A 268 -16.16 35.64 -16.23
N LYS A 269 -16.45 36.45 -15.23
CA LYS A 269 -17.80 36.57 -14.66
C LYS A 269 -18.81 37.11 -15.68
N GLN A 270 -18.41 38.07 -16.54
CA GLN A 270 -19.25 38.57 -17.63
C GLN A 270 -19.45 37.50 -18.72
N ASN A 271 -18.42 36.78 -19.10
CA ASN A 271 -18.53 35.73 -20.11
C ASN A 271 -19.25 34.47 -19.61
N MET A 272 -19.28 34.20 -18.31
CA MET A 272 -20.09 33.09 -17.73
C MET A 272 -21.59 33.44 -17.73
N ASN A 273 -21.97 34.72 -17.66
CA ASN A 273 -23.37 35.14 -17.80
C ASN A 273 -23.87 35.05 -19.26
N ASP A 274 -22.97 35.06 -20.23
CA ASP A 274 -23.29 34.89 -21.65
C ASP A 274 -23.22 33.43 -22.15
N TYR A 275 -22.73 32.50 -21.32
CA TYR A 275 -22.82 31.08 -21.59
C TYR A 275 -24.21 30.59 -21.26
N ASP A 276 -24.93 30.22 -22.32
CA ASP A 276 -26.27 29.63 -22.21
C ASP A 276 -26.18 28.26 -21.54
N PHE A 277 -26.40 28.24 -20.22
CA PHE A 277 -26.45 27.02 -19.39
C PHE A 277 -27.62 26.08 -19.76
N THR A 278 -28.46 26.44 -20.75
CA THR A 278 -29.46 25.53 -21.30
C THR A 278 -28.87 24.26 -21.91
N LEU A 279 -27.55 24.23 -22.22
CA LEU A 279 -26.84 23.04 -22.66
C LEU A 279 -26.57 22.02 -21.55
N LEU A 280 -26.73 22.38 -20.27
CA LEU A 280 -26.67 21.46 -19.14
C LEU A 280 -28.01 20.76 -18.85
N ASN A 281 -29.08 21.12 -19.53
CA ASN A 281 -30.35 20.40 -19.54
C ASN A 281 -30.32 19.17 -20.47
N TYR A 282 -29.21 18.44 -20.50
CA TYR A 282 -29.24 17.10 -21.07
C TYR A 282 -30.13 16.23 -20.18
N THR A 283 -31.37 16.05 -20.62
CA THR A 283 -32.22 14.97 -20.14
C THR A 283 -31.50 13.65 -20.48
N PHE A 284 -30.87 13.06 -19.49
CA PHE A 284 -30.29 11.73 -19.62
C PHE A 284 -31.41 10.76 -19.98
N ASP A 285 -31.46 10.34 -21.23
CA ASP A 285 -32.30 9.24 -21.67
C ASP A 285 -31.74 7.95 -21.07
N ARG A 286 -32.34 7.49 -19.96
CA ARG A 286 -31.97 6.29 -19.21
C ARG A 286 -31.93 5.00 -20.06
N LYS A 287 -32.39 5.04 -21.31
CA LYS A 287 -32.42 3.88 -22.20
C LYS A 287 -31.14 3.64 -23.01
N ARG A 288 -30.14 4.53 -22.94
CA ARG A 288 -28.89 4.40 -23.74
C ARG A 288 -27.59 4.38 -22.94
N THR A 289 -27.61 4.37 -21.64
CA THR A 289 -26.38 4.24 -20.83
C THR A 289 -25.93 2.79 -20.80
N SER A 290 -24.95 2.48 -21.62
CA SER A 290 -24.20 1.24 -21.52
C SER A 290 -23.41 1.26 -20.20
N TYR A 291 -23.50 0.17 -19.42
CA TYR A 291 -22.79 0.00 -18.15
C TYR A 291 -21.26 0.17 -18.24
N ARG A 292 -20.69 0.24 -19.42
CA ARG A 292 -19.24 0.45 -19.65
C ARG A 292 -18.77 1.85 -19.38
N ASN A 293 -19.64 2.85 -19.31
CA ASN A 293 -19.31 4.26 -19.09
C ASN A 293 -19.66 4.76 -17.68
N TYR A 294 -20.00 3.85 -16.75
CA TYR A 294 -20.58 4.20 -15.45
C TYR A 294 -19.55 4.49 -14.33
N ILE A 295 -18.25 4.45 -14.64
CA ILE A 295 -17.22 4.41 -13.58
C ILE A 295 -16.95 5.77 -12.95
N PHE A 296 -17.28 6.90 -13.56
CA PHE A 296 -16.95 8.22 -13.01
C PHE A 296 -17.95 9.35 -13.38
N GLN A 297 -19.22 9.11 -13.30
CA GLN A 297 -20.16 10.24 -13.32
C GLN A 297 -20.66 10.48 -11.89
N PRO A 298 -20.40 11.66 -11.29
CA PRO A 298 -21.10 12.03 -10.08
C PRO A 298 -22.59 12.09 -10.40
N THR A 299 -23.38 11.31 -9.67
CA THR A 299 -24.84 11.40 -9.73
C THR A 299 -25.24 12.71 -9.06
N VAL A 300 -25.12 13.80 -9.77
CA VAL A 300 -25.75 15.05 -9.36
C VAL A 300 -27.24 14.86 -9.62
N LEU A 301 -27.97 14.42 -8.60
CA LEU A 301 -29.40 14.60 -8.55
C LEU A 301 -29.67 16.11 -8.40
N VAL A 302 -29.62 16.82 -9.51
CA VAL A 302 -30.11 18.20 -9.54
C VAL A 302 -31.60 18.14 -9.34
N LYS A 303 -32.05 18.32 -8.11
CA LYS A 303 -33.41 18.76 -7.86
C LYS A 303 -33.58 20.10 -8.57
N LYS A 304 -34.64 20.21 -9.32
CA LYS A 304 -35.06 21.32 -10.13
C LYS A 304 -35.49 22.51 -9.25
N ASP A 305 -34.51 23.16 -8.61
CA ASP A 305 -34.60 24.51 -8.08
C ASP A 305 -33.33 25.23 -8.52
N SER A 306 -33.41 25.69 -9.78
CA SER A 306 -32.29 26.21 -10.56
C SER A 306 -31.88 27.63 -10.21
N SER A 307 -32.21 28.13 -9.03
CA SER A 307 -31.89 29.52 -8.68
C SER A 307 -30.94 29.70 -7.50
N ILE A 308 -30.40 28.61 -6.90
CA ILE A 308 -29.70 28.76 -5.60
C ILE A 308 -28.25 28.23 -5.60
N LEU A 309 -27.78 27.50 -6.63
CA LEU A 309 -26.52 26.74 -6.48
C LEU A 309 -25.28 27.32 -7.15
N LEU A 310 -25.34 28.49 -7.77
CA LEU A 310 -24.20 29.07 -8.47
C LEU A 310 -23.59 30.33 -7.84
N ASP A 311 -24.23 30.93 -6.86
CA ASP A 311 -23.75 32.20 -6.31
C ASP A 311 -22.96 32.11 -4.99
N ASP A 312 -23.11 31.02 -4.20
CA ASP A 312 -22.53 30.98 -2.86
C ASP A 312 -21.22 30.15 -2.76
N ASP A 313 -20.96 29.23 -3.70
CA ASP A 313 -19.81 28.32 -3.57
C ASP A 313 -18.47 28.88 -4.09
N PHE A 314 -18.48 30.04 -4.74
CA PHE A 314 -17.28 30.68 -5.32
C PHE A 314 -17.14 32.15 -4.93
N VAL A 315 -17.64 32.54 -3.77
CA VAL A 315 -17.52 33.92 -3.30
C VAL A 315 -16.07 34.19 -2.90
N LYS A 316 -15.49 35.22 -3.48
CA LYS A 316 -14.18 35.74 -3.09
C LYS A 316 -14.34 36.74 -1.95
N ASP A 317 -13.37 36.77 -1.05
CA ASP A 317 -13.27 37.79 0.00
C ASP A 317 -12.92 39.19 -0.60
N SER A 318 -12.83 40.21 0.25
CA SER A 318 -12.49 41.57 -0.16
C SER A 318 -11.08 41.69 -0.75
N LEU A 319 -10.21 40.70 -0.57
CA LEU A 319 -8.84 40.63 -1.10
C LEU A 319 -8.77 39.87 -2.41
N GLY A 320 -9.87 39.28 -2.88
CA GLY A 320 -9.94 38.50 -4.11
C GLY A 320 -9.62 37.02 -3.97
N ASN A 321 -9.41 36.52 -2.73
CA ASN A 321 -9.17 35.12 -2.44
C ASN A 321 -10.48 34.35 -2.40
N TYR A 322 -10.45 33.07 -2.77
CA TYR A 322 -11.61 32.19 -2.62
C TYR A 322 -11.87 31.90 -1.15
N ILE A 323 -13.13 31.99 -0.74
CA ILE A 323 -13.52 31.67 0.62
C ILE A 323 -13.44 30.16 0.80
N SER A 324 -12.61 29.70 1.72
CA SER A 324 -12.54 28.30 2.07
C SER A 324 -13.73 27.87 2.92
N HIS A 325 -14.36 26.79 2.55
CA HIS A 325 -15.43 26.18 3.33
C HIS A 325 -14.91 24.98 4.09
N LYS A 326 -15.35 24.82 5.35
CA LYS A 326 -15.01 23.64 6.12
C LYS A 326 -15.52 22.39 5.39
N TYR A 327 -14.63 21.44 5.16
CA TYR A 327 -14.95 20.16 4.53
C TYR A 327 -16.05 19.41 5.32
N LYS A 328 -17.04 18.90 4.61
CA LYS A 328 -18.10 18.06 5.17
C LYS A 328 -17.88 16.62 4.70
N THR A 329 -17.61 15.74 5.63
CA THR A 329 -17.42 14.32 5.35
C THR A 329 -18.66 13.72 4.68
N LYS A 330 -18.49 13.17 3.48
CA LYS A 330 -19.51 12.41 2.74
C LYS A 330 -18.90 11.12 2.28
N PHE A 331 -19.49 9.99 2.63
CA PHE A 331 -19.03 8.68 2.21
C PHE A 331 -19.57 8.33 0.82
N SER A 332 -18.70 7.78 -0.02
CA SER A 332 -19.02 7.15 -1.30
C SER A 332 -18.63 5.67 -1.25
N LEU A 333 -19.34 4.86 -2.01
CA LEU A 333 -18.98 3.45 -2.19
C LEU A 333 -17.82 3.36 -3.20
N ASP A 334 -16.65 2.87 -2.74
CA ASP A 334 -15.48 2.67 -3.59
C ASP A 334 -15.46 1.28 -4.23
N ILE A 335 -15.74 0.26 -3.41
CA ILE A 335 -15.73 -1.13 -3.81
C ILE A 335 -16.99 -1.80 -3.27
N GLY A 336 -17.70 -2.49 -4.12
CA GLY A 336 -18.79 -3.40 -3.75
C GLY A 336 -18.60 -4.71 -4.50
N GLN A 337 -18.29 -5.77 -3.78
CA GLN A 337 -18.15 -7.11 -4.34
C GLN A 337 -19.11 -8.05 -3.63
N LEU A 338 -19.91 -8.74 -4.44
CA LEU A 338 -20.78 -9.83 -4.00
C LEU A 338 -20.32 -11.11 -4.68
N SER A 339 -20.11 -12.15 -3.93
CA SER A 339 -19.86 -13.48 -4.47
C SER A 339 -20.76 -14.49 -3.76
N VAL A 340 -21.35 -15.38 -4.52
CA VAL A 340 -22.12 -16.50 -4.01
C VAL A 340 -21.33 -17.76 -4.35
N GLY A 341 -20.91 -18.49 -3.33
CA GLY A 341 -20.23 -19.77 -3.45
C GLY A 341 -21.15 -20.91 -3.01
N VAL A 342 -21.10 -22.03 -3.73
CA VAL A 342 -21.67 -23.29 -3.26
C VAL A 342 -20.48 -24.14 -2.83
N GLY A 343 -20.29 -24.34 -1.55
CA GLY A 343 -19.27 -25.23 -0.97
C GLY A 343 -19.83 -26.64 -0.83
N LEU A 344 -19.04 -27.62 -1.26
CA LEU A 344 -19.28 -29.03 -0.90
C LEU A 344 -18.52 -29.29 0.41
N SER A 345 -19.23 -29.48 1.49
CA SER A 345 -18.65 -30.03 2.71
C SER A 345 -18.28 -31.49 2.49
N THR A 346 -17.00 -31.79 2.56
CA THR A 346 -16.49 -33.16 2.30
C THR A 346 -16.88 -34.16 3.39
N ASN A 347 -17.37 -33.71 4.54
CA ASN A 347 -17.64 -34.61 5.66
C ASN A 347 -19.09 -35.12 5.75
N ASN A 348 -20.10 -34.50 5.12
CA ASN A 348 -21.48 -34.95 5.27
C ASN A 348 -22.37 -34.78 4.05
N ASN A 349 -21.86 -34.70 2.81
CA ASN A 349 -22.66 -34.48 1.60
C ASN A 349 -23.63 -33.28 1.66
N ASN A 350 -23.44 -32.36 2.59
CA ASN A 350 -24.26 -31.17 2.73
C ASN A 350 -23.71 -30.02 1.90
N TYR A 351 -24.57 -29.44 1.06
CA TYR A 351 -24.26 -28.23 0.32
C TYR A 351 -24.35 -27.06 1.28
N THR A 352 -23.23 -26.36 1.55
CA THR A 352 -23.27 -25.08 2.22
C THR A 352 -23.35 -23.99 1.16
N GLN A 353 -24.40 -23.20 1.20
CA GLN A 353 -24.52 -21.98 0.40
C GLN A 353 -23.99 -20.83 1.23
N ASN A 354 -22.81 -20.35 0.89
CA ASN A 354 -22.20 -19.19 1.55
C ASN A 354 -22.23 -18.01 0.59
N GLY A 355 -22.77 -16.89 1.04
CA GLY A 355 -22.66 -15.61 0.35
C GLY A 355 -21.56 -14.78 1.00
N MET A 356 -20.64 -14.26 0.22
CA MET A 356 -19.65 -13.30 0.69
C MET A 356 -19.92 -11.94 0.08
N ALA A 357 -19.91 -10.91 0.91
CA ALA A 357 -20.01 -9.53 0.47
C ALA A 357 -18.88 -8.70 1.11
N ILE A 358 -18.25 -7.86 0.31
CA ILE A 358 -17.26 -6.90 0.76
C ILE A 358 -17.64 -5.52 0.21
N PHE A 359 -17.73 -4.55 1.10
CA PHE A 359 -17.97 -3.16 0.75
C PHE A 359 -16.89 -2.29 1.36
N GLN A 360 -16.41 -1.35 0.58
CA GLN A 360 -15.53 -0.29 1.05
C GLN A 360 -16.17 1.05 0.74
N PHE A 361 -16.20 1.91 1.74
CA PHE A 361 -16.62 3.29 1.62
C PHE A 361 -15.48 4.19 2.07
N SER A 362 -15.27 5.29 1.36
CA SER A 362 -14.40 6.35 1.81
C SER A 362 -15.05 7.71 1.62
N ASP A 363 -14.52 8.71 2.32
CA ASP A 363 -14.75 10.09 1.97
C ASP A 363 -13.86 10.53 0.80
N ILE A 364 -14.11 11.69 0.23
CA ILE A 364 -13.42 12.15 -0.98
C ILE A 364 -11.91 12.39 -0.75
N LEU A 365 -11.51 12.71 0.49
CA LEU A 365 -10.11 12.90 0.88
C LEU A 365 -9.41 11.59 1.24
N GLY A 366 -10.17 10.51 1.48
CA GLY A 366 -9.63 9.22 1.92
C GLY A 366 -9.24 9.18 3.40
N ASP A 367 -9.61 10.20 4.17
CA ASP A 367 -9.31 10.34 5.59
C ASP A 367 -10.13 9.39 6.45
N HIS A 368 -11.33 9.08 5.98
CA HIS A 368 -12.27 8.18 6.63
C HIS A 368 -12.56 7.00 5.72
N LYS A 369 -12.31 5.78 6.22
CA LYS A 369 -12.59 4.54 5.47
C LYS A 369 -13.39 3.58 6.31
N ILE A 370 -14.44 3.02 5.71
CA ILE A 370 -15.28 1.98 6.32
C ILE A 370 -15.20 0.74 5.45
N TYR A 371 -14.85 -0.38 6.06
CA TYR A 371 -14.86 -1.68 5.41
C TYR A 371 -15.94 -2.53 6.09
N LEU A 372 -16.78 -3.12 5.30
CA LEU A 372 -17.78 -4.08 5.74
C LEU A 372 -17.54 -5.38 4.98
N GLY A 373 -17.24 -6.45 5.71
CA GLY A 373 -17.08 -7.80 5.19
C GLY A 373 -18.11 -8.70 5.85
N THR A 374 -18.68 -9.61 5.08
CA THR A 374 -19.58 -10.62 5.62
C THR A 374 -19.50 -11.90 4.82
N GLU A 375 -19.48 -13.02 5.52
CA GLU A 375 -19.75 -14.34 4.99
C GLU A 375 -21.09 -14.79 5.57
N LEU A 376 -22.15 -14.69 4.75
CA LEU A 376 -23.51 -14.94 5.19
C LEU A 376 -23.84 -16.44 5.05
N ASN A 377 -24.15 -17.06 6.15
CA ASN A 377 -24.87 -18.32 6.21
C ASN A 377 -26.38 -18.05 6.31
N VAL A 378 -27.19 -19.07 6.06
CA VAL A 378 -28.66 -18.97 6.23
C VAL A 378 -29.04 -18.54 7.66
N ASN A 379 -28.20 -18.84 8.64
CA ASN A 379 -28.35 -18.42 10.03
C ASN A 379 -27.35 -17.34 10.41
N PHE A 380 -27.80 -16.15 10.78
CA PHE A 380 -26.96 -15.03 11.20
C PHE A 380 -26.05 -15.32 12.39
N ARG A 381 -26.43 -16.24 13.28
CA ARG A 381 -25.60 -16.66 14.43
C ARG A 381 -24.35 -17.45 13.99
N ARG A 382 -24.36 -17.99 12.77
CA ARG A 382 -23.30 -18.78 12.14
C ARG A 382 -22.55 -17.97 11.07
N SER A 383 -22.98 -16.74 10.82
CA SER A 383 -22.40 -15.86 9.81
C SER A 383 -21.21 -15.10 10.38
N ASP A 384 -20.19 -14.94 9.56
CA ASP A 384 -19.05 -14.10 9.89
C ASP A 384 -19.27 -12.70 9.35
N TYR A 385 -19.02 -11.69 10.17
CA TYR A 385 -19.06 -10.30 9.75
C TYR A 385 -18.01 -9.47 10.46
N ALA A 386 -17.46 -8.52 9.72
CA ALA A 386 -16.50 -7.57 10.22
C ALA A 386 -16.84 -6.16 9.74
N LEU A 387 -16.78 -5.22 10.65
CA LEU A 387 -16.86 -3.79 10.39
C LEU A 387 -15.56 -3.14 10.86
N VAL A 388 -14.86 -2.47 9.95
CA VAL A 388 -13.63 -1.74 10.26
C VAL A 388 -13.81 -0.28 9.87
N TYR A 389 -13.61 0.62 10.81
CA TYR A 389 -13.56 2.05 10.56
C TYR A 389 -12.13 2.56 10.79
N ARG A 390 -11.58 3.26 9.81
CA ARG A 390 -10.26 3.91 9.89
C ARG A 390 -10.41 5.42 9.80
N TYR A 391 -9.71 6.10 10.70
CA TYR A 391 -9.60 7.55 10.78
C TYR A 391 -8.14 7.93 10.58
N LEU A 392 -7.81 8.59 9.46
CA LEU A 392 -6.45 8.77 8.95
C LEU A 392 -5.99 10.24 8.82
N PRO A 393 -6.77 11.29 9.17
CA PRO A 393 -6.41 12.68 8.86
C PRO A 393 -5.22 13.22 9.68
N ASN A 394 -4.80 12.52 10.71
CA ASN A 394 -3.73 12.95 11.61
C ASN A 394 -2.51 12.02 11.53
N LEU A 395 -1.42 12.41 12.20
CA LEU A 395 -0.19 11.63 12.28
C LEU A 395 -0.40 10.21 12.88
N ILE A 396 -1.44 10.03 13.67
CA ILE A 396 -1.80 8.72 14.24
C ILE A 396 -3.01 8.19 13.50
N ASP A 397 -2.85 7.03 12.87
CA ASP A 397 -3.95 6.29 12.26
C ASP A 397 -4.73 5.55 13.35
N TRP A 398 -6.02 5.82 13.44
CA TRP A 398 -6.93 5.14 14.36
C TRP A 398 -7.76 4.11 13.61
N THR A 399 -7.86 2.91 14.15
CA THR A 399 -8.71 1.86 13.59
C THR A 399 -9.62 1.28 14.67
N PHE A 400 -10.90 1.21 14.38
CA PHE A 400 -11.91 0.55 15.21
C PHE A 400 -12.41 -0.67 14.45
N LEU A 401 -12.40 -1.81 15.11
CA LEU A 401 -12.80 -3.09 14.54
C LEU A 401 -13.92 -3.69 15.39
N PHE A 402 -14.96 -4.16 14.72
CA PHE A 402 -15.92 -5.11 15.26
C PHE A 402 -15.91 -6.35 14.38
N SER A 403 -15.77 -7.54 14.94
CA SER A 403 -16.00 -8.79 14.22
C SER A 403 -16.80 -9.78 15.03
N HIS A 404 -17.50 -10.64 14.32
CA HIS A 404 -18.18 -11.80 14.84
C HIS A 404 -17.85 -12.99 13.96
N ASP A 405 -17.33 -14.02 14.58
CA ASP A 405 -16.96 -15.28 13.93
C ASP A 405 -17.78 -16.41 14.56
N GLY A 406 -18.57 -17.10 13.73
CA GLY A 406 -19.47 -18.17 14.20
C GLY A 406 -19.13 -19.51 13.56
N PHE A 407 -18.72 -20.51 14.34
CA PHE A 407 -18.47 -21.84 13.81
C PHE A 407 -19.16 -22.94 14.61
N LEU A 408 -19.45 -24.03 13.92
CA LEU A 408 -20.16 -25.18 14.44
C LEU A 408 -19.22 -26.38 14.62
N ASN A 409 -19.38 -27.04 15.76
CA ASN A 409 -18.82 -28.37 15.97
C ASN A 409 -19.97 -29.38 16.05
N PHE A 410 -19.99 -30.31 15.10
CA PHE A 410 -20.96 -31.39 15.06
C PHE A 410 -20.63 -32.44 16.14
N ALA A 411 -21.60 -32.75 16.98
CA ALA A 411 -21.42 -33.67 18.11
C ALA A 411 -21.99 -35.07 17.86
N GLY A 412 -23.02 -35.20 17.03
CA GLY A 412 -23.64 -36.46 16.67
C GLY A 412 -25.03 -36.28 16.06
N GLU A 413 -25.57 -37.37 15.57
CA GLU A 413 -26.95 -37.39 15.00
C GLU A 413 -27.68 -38.64 15.43
N GLU A 414 -29.01 -38.53 15.53
CA GLU A 414 -29.90 -39.63 15.89
C GLU A 414 -31.24 -39.45 15.12
N ILE A 415 -31.85 -40.56 14.76
CA ILE A 415 -33.20 -40.53 14.12
C ILE A 415 -34.24 -40.77 15.23
N ILE A 416 -35.06 -39.74 15.52
CA ILE A 416 -36.15 -39.80 16.49
C ILE A 416 -37.44 -39.51 15.76
N ASP A 417 -38.36 -40.44 15.85
CA ASP A 417 -39.72 -40.35 15.25
C ASP A 417 -39.72 -39.97 13.75
N GLY A 418 -38.67 -40.40 13.01
CA GLY A 418 -38.54 -40.12 11.58
C GLY A 418 -37.88 -38.78 11.25
N SER A 419 -37.53 -37.97 12.24
CA SER A 419 -36.77 -36.76 12.12
C SER A 419 -35.28 -37.02 12.39
N LEU A 420 -34.39 -36.40 11.59
CA LEU A 420 -32.95 -36.43 11.81
C LEU A 420 -32.57 -35.34 12.81
N ILE A 421 -32.34 -35.74 14.05
CA ILE A 421 -31.93 -34.83 15.13
C ILE A 421 -30.41 -34.75 15.16
N GLN A 422 -29.89 -33.54 15.06
CA GLN A 422 -28.47 -33.27 15.13
C GLN A 422 -28.13 -32.51 16.41
N TYR A 423 -27.10 -32.98 17.09
CA TYR A 423 -26.49 -32.33 18.27
C TYR A 423 -25.26 -31.59 17.81
N GLN A 424 -25.21 -30.29 18.08
CA GLN A 424 -24.08 -29.46 17.71
C GLN A 424 -23.76 -28.42 18.78
N THR A 425 -22.50 -27.95 18.77
CA THR A 425 -22.06 -26.84 19.62
C THR A 425 -21.72 -25.65 18.73
N LEU A 426 -22.37 -24.52 18.96
CA LEU A 426 -22.12 -23.26 18.28
C LEU A 426 -21.13 -22.44 19.14
N TYR A 427 -20.00 -22.08 18.55
CA TYR A 427 -19.02 -21.15 19.09
C TYR A 427 -19.18 -19.81 18.39
N GLN A 428 -19.36 -18.75 19.18
CA GLN A 428 -19.42 -17.39 18.70
C GLN A 428 -18.32 -16.57 19.37
N ASN A 429 -17.39 -16.05 18.57
CA ASN A 429 -16.31 -15.21 19.03
C ASN A 429 -16.55 -13.78 18.56
N ILE A 430 -16.79 -12.88 19.49
CA ILE A 430 -17.04 -11.45 19.22
C ILE A 430 -15.80 -10.68 19.60
N LYS A 431 -15.33 -9.81 18.70
CA LYS A 431 -14.17 -8.97 18.93
C LYS A 431 -14.54 -7.51 18.77
N LEU A 432 -14.14 -6.69 19.74
CA LEU A 432 -14.06 -5.24 19.63
C LEU A 432 -12.60 -4.84 19.71
N GLY A 433 -12.08 -4.23 18.65
CA GLY A 433 -10.68 -3.83 18.51
C GLY A 433 -10.52 -2.33 18.41
N PHE A 434 -9.46 -1.85 19.01
CA PHE A 434 -8.98 -0.48 18.91
C PHE A 434 -7.49 -0.52 18.62
N ASP A 435 -7.08 0.06 17.48
CA ASP A 435 -5.69 0.11 17.06
C ASP A 435 -5.27 1.57 16.85
N ALA A 436 -4.09 1.92 17.32
CA ALA A 436 -3.42 3.18 17.09
C ALA A 436 -2.07 2.92 16.44
N SER A 437 -1.83 3.46 15.25
CA SER A 437 -0.58 3.32 14.51
C SER A 437 0.06 4.68 14.29
N ARG A 438 1.28 4.88 14.80
CA ARG A 438 2.06 6.09 14.60
C ARG A 438 3.26 5.80 13.73
N PRO A 439 3.35 6.35 12.52
CA PRO A 439 4.58 6.33 11.75
C PRO A 439 5.66 7.16 12.47
N LEU A 440 6.86 6.62 12.58
CA LEU A 440 8.06 7.30 13.08
C LEU A 440 8.95 7.75 11.92
N SER A 441 8.88 7.02 10.80
CA SER A 441 9.46 7.38 9.51
C SER A 441 8.64 6.71 8.39
N ARG A 442 9.07 6.86 7.13
CA ARG A 442 8.44 6.20 5.98
C ARG A 442 8.46 4.67 6.07
N PHE A 443 9.38 4.11 6.84
CA PHE A 443 9.64 2.67 6.88
C PHE A 443 9.39 2.04 8.24
N ASN A 444 9.20 2.84 9.27
CA ASN A 444 8.96 2.31 10.60
C ASN A 444 7.77 2.96 11.28
N LYS A 445 7.09 2.17 12.11
CA LYS A 445 5.93 2.60 12.88
C LYS A 445 5.83 1.87 14.19
N LEU A 446 5.16 2.51 15.14
CA LEU A 446 4.75 1.93 16.40
C LEU A 446 3.24 1.71 16.37
N GLU A 447 2.81 0.51 16.71
CA GLU A 447 1.40 0.11 16.75
C GLU A 447 1.02 -0.32 18.16
N PHE A 448 -0.06 0.26 18.64
CA PHE A 448 -0.71 -0.13 19.89
C PHE A 448 -2.06 -0.73 19.54
N GLN A 449 -2.37 -1.89 20.11
CA GLN A 449 -3.65 -2.57 19.90
C GLN A 449 -4.26 -2.95 21.23
N MET A 450 -5.54 -2.71 21.36
CA MET A 450 -6.36 -3.16 22.48
C MET A 450 -7.58 -3.88 21.93
N ASN A 451 -7.78 -5.13 22.34
CA ASN A 451 -8.92 -5.90 21.88
C ASN A 451 -9.69 -6.44 23.09
N TYR A 452 -10.99 -6.40 22.99
CA TYR A 452 -11.94 -7.07 23.86
C TYR A 452 -12.56 -8.22 23.09
N TYR A 453 -12.52 -9.40 23.66
CA TYR A 453 -13.10 -10.61 23.09
C TYR A 453 -14.18 -11.16 24.01
N ALA A 454 -15.26 -11.68 23.39
CA ALA A 454 -16.30 -12.41 24.07
C ALA A 454 -16.52 -13.75 23.36
N LEU A 455 -16.33 -14.85 24.08
CA LEU A 455 -16.61 -16.19 23.59
C LEU A 455 -17.92 -16.66 24.20
N LEU A 456 -18.87 -17.00 23.33
CA LEU A 456 -20.16 -17.58 23.70
C LEU A 456 -20.25 -18.99 23.13
N ILE A 457 -20.62 -19.96 23.96
CA ILE A 457 -20.75 -21.36 23.55
C ILE A 457 -22.19 -21.80 23.83
N HIS A 458 -22.84 -22.30 22.81
CA HIS A 458 -24.22 -22.79 22.87
C HIS A 458 -24.28 -24.23 22.40
N ASP A 459 -24.95 -25.08 23.17
CA ASP A 459 -25.34 -26.41 22.71
C ASP A 459 -26.69 -26.28 22.01
N GLU A 460 -26.78 -26.80 20.82
CA GLU A 460 -27.97 -26.72 19.98
C GLU A 460 -28.45 -28.12 19.58
N ILE A 461 -29.72 -28.33 19.64
CA ILE A 461 -30.42 -29.51 19.11
C ILE A 461 -31.23 -29.04 17.90
N ILE A 462 -31.00 -29.64 16.75
CA ILE A 462 -31.58 -29.24 15.48
C ILE A 462 -32.33 -30.42 14.86
N ASP A 463 -33.50 -30.14 14.32
CA ASP A 463 -34.16 -31.04 13.37
C ASP A 463 -33.70 -30.73 11.94
N ALA A 464 -32.79 -31.55 11.45
CA ALA A 464 -32.21 -31.38 10.10
C ALA A 464 -33.16 -31.78 8.97
N THR A 465 -34.31 -32.41 9.27
CA THR A 465 -35.35 -32.77 8.26
C THR A 465 -36.17 -31.58 7.84
N ILE A 466 -36.25 -30.53 8.67
CA ILE A 466 -37.04 -29.32 8.43
C ILE A 466 -36.16 -28.08 8.51
N TYR A 467 -35.42 -27.76 7.44
CA TYR A 467 -34.65 -26.51 7.29
C TYR A 467 -33.82 -26.12 8.53
N ASP A 468 -33.11 -27.07 9.13
CA ASP A 468 -32.29 -26.83 10.32
C ASP A 468 -33.06 -26.11 11.45
N ASN A 469 -34.25 -26.58 11.77
CA ASN A 469 -35.07 -26.01 12.82
C ASN A 469 -34.43 -26.24 14.20
N ILE A 470 -34.09 -25.14 14.89
CA ILE A 470 -33.47 -25.21 16.22
C ILE A 470 -34.58 -25.61 17.22
N LEU A 471 -34.47 -26.84 17.77
CA LEU A 471 -35.40 -27.35 18.78
C LEU A 471 -35.05 -26.84 20.17
N SER A 472 -33.74 -26.73 20.49
CA SER A 472 -33.25 -26.11 21.71
C SER A 472 -31.88 -25.45 21.50
N SER A 473 -31.62 -24.42 22.26
CA SER A 473 -30.30 -23.73 22.28
C SER A 473 -30.00 -23.28 23.71
N ASP A 474 -29.13 -24.00 24.39
CA ASP A 474 -28.74 -23.70 25.78
C ASP A 474 -27.35 -23.11 25.83
N ARG A 475 -27.19 -21.95 26.54
CA ARG A 475 -25.89 -21.33 26.72
C ARG A 475 -25.10 -22.13 27.75
N ARG A 476 -24.00 -22.76 27.28
CA ARG A 476 -23.11 -23.53 28.14
C ARG A 476 -22.05 -22.63 28.79
N TYR A 477 -21.56 -21.62 28.09
CA TYR A 477 -20.47 -20.77 28.55
C TYR A 477 -20.56 -19.34 27.99
N SER A 478 -20.08 -18.37 28.75
CA SER A 478 -19.76 -17.02 28.28
C SER A 478 -18.54 -16.48 29.03
N GLY A 479 -17.48 -16.19 28.31
CA GLY A 479 -16.23 -15.64 28.83
C GLY A 479 -15.80 -14.40 28.10
N PHE A 480 -15.02 -13.56 28.79
CA PHE A 480 -14.54 -12.29 28.28
C PHE A 480 -13.04 -12.13 28.58
N ILE A 481 -12.30 -11.62 27.62
CA ILE A 481 -10.88 -11.33 27.78
C ILE A 481 -10.48 -10.05 27.07
N ASN A 482 -9.63 -9.27 27.72
CA ASN A 482 -8.97 -8.12 27.12
C ASN A 482 -7.53 -8.47 26.77
N THR A 483 -7.06 -8.04 25.60
CA THR A 483 -5.64 -8.14 25.24
C THR A 483 -5.10 -6.79 24.89
N VAL A 484 -3.86 -6.54 25.26
CA VAL A 484 -3.12 -5.33 24.88
C VAL A 484 -1.84 -5.77 24.19
N SER A 485 -1.49 -5.14 23.08
CA SER A 485 -0.22 -5.38 22.43
C SER A 485 0.45 -4.10 21.96
N LEU A 486 1.76 -4.11 21.98
CA LEU A 486 2.63 -3.08 21.42
C LEU A 486 3.52 -3.75 20.37
N ARG A 487 3.55 -3.18 19.16
CA ARG A 487 4.33 -3.70 18.04
C ARG A 487 5.14 -2.58 17.40
N TYR A 488 6.44 -2.78 17.29
CA TYR A 488 7.32 -1.97 16.47
C TYR A 488 7.52 -2.70 15.14
N VAL A 489 7.32 -1.99 14.03
CA VAL A 489 7.48 -2.53 12.67
C VAL A 489 8.49 -1.68 11.91
N TRP A 490 9.41 -2.36 11.23
CA TRP A 490 10.30 -1.79 10.22
C TRP A 490 10.10 -2.53 8.92
N ASP A 491 9.87 -1.83 7.80
CA ASP A 491 9.64 -2.42 6.49
C ASP A 491 10.15 -1.48 5.40
N ASN A 492 11.31 -1.78 4.81
CA ASN A 492 11.88 -1.09 3.66
C ASN A 492 11.96 -1.99 2.42
N THR A 493 11.10 -3.03 2.36
CA THR A 493 11.10 -3.99 1.28
C THR A 493 10.71 -3.37 -0.05
N ARG A 494 11.40 -3.78 -1.12
CA ARG A 494 11.11 -3.43 -2.50
C ARG A 494 10.57 -4.62 -3.24
N TRP A 495 9.50 -4.39 -3.96
CA TRP A 495 8.72 -5.45 -4.61
C TRP A 495 9.01 -5.53 -6.10
N PHE A 496 8.96 -6.76 -6.62
CA PHE A 496 8.93 -7.08 -8.02
C PHE A 496 7.65 -7.85 -8.31
N TYR A 497 6.67 -7.22 -8.95
CA TYR A 497 5.34 -7.76 -9.25
C TYR A 497 4.64 -8.41 -8.04
N THR A 498 4.98 -9.64 -7.69
CA THR A 498 4.27 -10.47 -6.71
C THR A 498 5.06 -10.79 -5.46
N HIS A 499 6.32 -10.40 -5.37
CA HIS A 499 7.18 -10.74 -4.23
C HIS A 499 8.23 -9.68 -3.95
N PRO A 500 8.66 -9.52 -2.69
CA PRO A 500 9.77 -8.66 -2.34
C PRO A 500 11.09 -9.25 -2.84
N ILE A 501 11.97 -8.38 -3.38
CA ILE A 501 13.28 -8.77 -3.92
C ILE A 501 14.45 -8.15 -3.19
N ASN A 502 14.25 -7.02 -2.49
CA ASN A 502 15.31 -6.31 -1.78
C ASN A 502 14.77 -5.68 -0.51
N GLY A 503 15.66 -5.44 0.45
CA GLY A 503 15.36 -4.81 1.71
C GLY A 503 15.14 -5.80 2.85
N TYR A 504 14.64 -5.29 3.93
CA TYR A 504 14.33 -6.11 5.11
C TYR A 504 13.03 -5.64 5.76
N ARG A 505 12.36 -6.60 6.39
CA ARG A 505 11.15 -6.37 7.18
C ARG A 505 11.34 -7.04 8.51
N PHE A 506 11.02 -6.31 9.58
CA PHE A 506 11.12 -6.87 10.90
C PHE A 506 10.03 -6.31 11.80
N TYR A 507 9.51 -7.11 12.72
CA TYR A 507 8.71 -6.59 13.81
C TYR A 507 9.08 -7.26 15.13
N LEU A 508 8.94 -6.47 16.22
CA LEU A 508 8.95 -6.93 17.60
C LEU A 508 7.60 -6.61 18.20
N LYS A 509 6.91 -7.64 18.74
CA LYS A 509 5.57 -7.50 19.31
C LYS A 509 5.56 -8.10 20.71
N TYR A 510 5.06 -7.31 21.63
CA TYR A 510 4.70 -7.77 22.97
C TYR A 510 3.18 -7.76 23.10
N LYS A 511 2.57 -8.84 23.59
CA LYS A 511 1.14 -9.01 23.82
C LYS A 511 0.90 -9.52 25.22
N THR A 512 -0.06 -8.96 25.93
CA THR A 512 -0.39 -9.36 27.31
C THR A 512 -1.89 -9.32 27.54
N VAL A 513 -2.34 -10.04 28.57
CA VAL A 513 -3.70 -9.98 29.09
C VAL A 513 -3.68 -9.14 30.37
N PRO A 514 -4.14 -7.88 30.36
CA PRO A 514 -4.18 -7.03 31.54
C PRO A 514 -5.38 -7.39 32.43
N SER A 515 -5.37 -8.54 33.06
CA SER A 515 -6.43 -9.04 33.92
C SER A 515 -5.85 -9.63 35.22
N TYR A 516 -6.58 -9.50 36.31
CA TYR A 516 -6.24 -10.19 37.54
C TYR A 516 -6.56 -11.70 37.47
N SER A 517 -7.45 -12.09 36.56
CA SER A 517 -7.89 -13.49 36.43
C SER A 517 -6.95 -14.33 35.55
N TYR A 518 -6.23 -13.70 34.65
CA TYR A 518 -5.34 -14.37 33.69
C TYR A 518 -3.96 -13.71 33.67
N ASP A 519 -2.90 -14.52 33.69
CA ASP A 519 -1.51 -14.08 33.56
C ASP A 519 -0.89 -14.76 32.34
N SER A 520 -1.00 -14.08 31.17
CA SER A 520 -0.47 -14.58 29.93
C SER A 520 0.27 -13.47 29.20
N ASN A 521 1.50 -13.74 28.81
CA ASN A 521 2.39 -12.80 28.14
C ASN A 521 3.04 -13.48 26.93
N LEU A 522 3.25 -12.73 25.88
CA LEU A 522 3.77 -13.24 24.63
C LEU A 522 4.70 -12.20 23.96
N LEU A 523 5.91 -12.63 23.64
CA LEU A 523 6.89 -11.85 22.90
C LEU A 523 7.21 -12.55 21.59
N THR A 524 7.10 -11.82 20.47
CA THR A 524 7.41 -12.34 19.12
C THR A 524 8.34 -11.40 18.38
N LEU A 525 9.26 -11.99 17.64
CA LEU A 525 10.16 -11.32 16.70
C LEU A 525 10.07 -12.04 15.36
N ASP A 526 9.75 -11.32 14.28
CA ASP A 526 9.79 -11.82 12.90
C ASP A 526 10.73 -10.90 12.09
N GLY A 527 11.82 -11.46 11.62
CA GLY A 527 12.78 -10.76 10.79
C GLY A 527 12.91 -11.43 9.44
N ARG A 528 12.86 -10.63 8.36
CA ARG A 528 12.98 -11.10 6.98
C ARG A 528 13.95 -10.23 6.23
N ILE A 529 14.85 -10.86 5.49
CA ILE A 529 15.85 -10.20 4.66
C ILE A 529 15.65 -10.68 3.23
N TYR A 530 15.63 -9.75 2.31
CA TYR A 530 15.52 -10.00 0.88
C TYR A 530 16.76 -9.45 0.19
N HIS A 531 17.48 -10.30 -0.53
CA HIS A 531 18.70 -9.92 -1.23
C HIS A 531 18.57 -10.19 -2.72
N PRO A 532 18.69 -9.17 -3.60
CA PRO A 532 18.60 -9.34 -5.03
C PRO A 532 19.85 -10.02 -5.57
N LEU A 533 19.69 -11.11 -6.30
CA LEU A 533 20.76 -11.81 -7.02
C LEU A 533 20.89 -11.35 -8.48
N GLY A 534 20.06 -10.38 -8.88
CA GLY A 534 20.00 -9.87 -10.25
C GLY A 534 18.90 -10.53 -11.09
N ASN A 535 18.50 -9.84 -12.15
CA ASN A 535 17.51 -10.34 -13.11
C ASN A 535 16.16 -10.76 -12.48
N GLY A 536 15.69 -10.04 -11.43
CA GLY A 536 14.45 -10.39 -10.73
C GLY A 536 14.55 -11.63 -9.83
N ILE A 537 15.73 -12.26 -9.72
CA ILE A 537 15.97 -13.35 -8.78
C ILE A 537 16.31 -12.75 -7.43
N SER A 538 15.69 -13.26 -6.37
CA SER A 538 15.96 -12.85 -5.01
C SER A 538 16.12 -14.04 -4.07
N PHE A 539 16.97 -13.84 -3.07
CA PHE A 539 17.13 -14.74 -1.95
C PHE A 539 16.38 -14.14 -0.75
N MET A 540 15.61 -14.96 -0.05
CA MET A 540 14.91 -14.57 1.18
C MET A 540 15.35 -15.45 2.32
N PHE A 541 15.62 -14.80 3.46
CA PHE A 541 15.81 -15.46 4.74
C PHE A 541 14.83 -14.87 5.76
N ARG A 542 14.08 -15.74 6.44
CA ARG A 542 13.20 -15.37 7.56
C ARG A 542 13.63 -16.08 8.81
N ASN A 543 13.62 -15.34 9.91
CA ASN A 543 13.76 -15.86 11.27
C ASN A 543 12.58 -15.37 12.12
N PHE A 544 11.80 -16.31 12.63
CA PHE A 544 10.73 -16.03 13.59
C PHE A 544 11.09 -16.65 14.92
N LEU A 545 10.96 -15.88 16.01
CA LEU A 545 11.16 -16.32 17.39
C LEU A 545 9.94 -15.92 18.22
N GLY A 546 9.46 -16.85 19.05
CA GLY A 546 8.35 -16.59 19.97
C GLY A 546 8.63 -17.19 21.35
N HIS A 547 8.24 -16.44 22.38
CA HIS A 547 8.31 -16.86 23.79
C HIS A 547 7.03 -16.46 24.51
N SER A 548 6.42 -17.41 25.21
CA SER A 548 5.20 -17.22 26.00
C SER A 548 5.46 -17.60 27.45
N TRP A 549 5.03 -16.75 28.38
CA TRP A 549 5.19 -16.97 29.83
C TRP A 549 4.00 -16.42 30.62
N GLY A 550 3.89 -16.83 31.86
CA GLY A 550 2.81 -16.50 32.76
C GLY A 550 2.18 -17.78 33.33
N LYS A 551 1.22 -17.63 34.26
CA LYS A 551 0.51 -18.75 34.85
C LYS A 551 -0.41 -19.45 33.84
N ASP A 552 -1.06 -18.67 32.99
CA ASP A 552 -2.03 -19.12 31.97
C ASP A 552 -1.45 -18.94 30.54
N ASN A 553 -0.12 -19.15 30.42
CA ASN A 553 0.59 -18.94 29.17
C ASN A 553 0.08 -19.87 28.07
N GLN A 554 -0.12 -19.29 26.86
CA GLN A 554 -0.62 -20.00 25.71
C GLN A 554 0.52 -20.47 24.79
N LYS A 555 0.25 -21.52 24.04
CA LYS A 555 1.23 -22.10 23.11
C LYS A 555 1.24 -21.40 21.77
N PHE A 556 2.39 -21.41 21.13
CA PHE A 556 2.52 -21.19 19.69
C PHE A 556 2.22 -22.50 18.97
N TYR A 557 1.54 -22.38 17.84
CA TYR A 557 1.26 -23.50 16.95
C TYR A 557 2.03 -23.31 15.67
N LEU A 558 2.84 -24.29 15.30
CA LEU A 558 3.70 -24.28 14.13
C LEU A 558 3.18 -25.27 13.08
N GLY A 559 2.98 -24.83 11.85
CA GLY A 559 2.48 -25.69 10.79
C GLY A 559 2.41 -25.01 9.43
N SER A 560 1.67 -25.60 8.50
CA SER A 560 1.38 -25.00 7.21
C SER A 560 0.38 -23.85 7.32
N GLU A 561 0.27 -23.07 6.24
CA GLU A 561 -0.83 -22.09 6.09
C GLU A 561 -2.16 -22.82 5.86
N PRO A 562 -3.30 -22.19 6.23
CA PRO A 562 -4.60 -22.68 5.82
C PRO A 562 -4.64 -22.80 4.29
N SER A 563 -5.01 -23.97 3.77
CA SER A 563 -4.95 -24.27 2.34
C SER A 563 -6.33 -24.61 1.79
N ILE A 564 -6.60 -24.22 0.53
CA ILE A 564 -7.81 -24.64 -0.19
C ILE A 564 -7.78 -26.15 -0.43
N TYR A 565 -6.59 -26.65 -0.72
CA TYR A 565 -6.34 -28.06 -0.94
C TYR A 565 -4.98 -28.45 -0.36
N THR A 566 -4.95 -29.51 0.39
CA THR A 566 -3.72 -30.11 0.90
C THR A 566 -3.80 -31.64 0.87
N SER A 567 -2.70 -32.28 0.56
CA SER A 567 -2.55 -33.74 0.73
C SER A 567 -2.05 -34.13 2.11
N THR A 568 -1.90 -33.18 3.04
CA THR A 568 -1.57 -33.47 4.43
C THR A 568 -2.83 -33.90 5.18
N PRO A 569 -2.72 -34.77 6.19
CA PRO A 569 -3.85 -35.12 7.05
C PRO A 569 -4.45 -33.88 7.71
N ASN A 570 -5.77 -33.83 7.83
CA ASN A 570 -6.45 -32.80 8.58
C ASN A 570 -6.35 -33.11 10.08
N VAL A 571 -5.69 -32.21 10.82
CA VAL A 571 -5.53 -32.36 12.27
C VAL A 571 -6.50 -31.49 13.07
N ALA A 572 -7.34 -30.72 12.40
CA ALA A 572 -8.34 -29.88 13.08
C ALA A 572 -9.29 -30.74 13.95
N ASP A 573 -9.67 -31.92 13.47
CA ASP A 573 -10.50 -32.84 14.23
C ASP A 573 -9.80 -33.35 15.51
N TYR A 574 -8.48 -33.48 15.49
CA TYR A 574 -7.71 -33.84 16.67
C TYR A 574 -7.86 -32.78 17.77
N TYR A 575 -7.66 -31.51 17.40
CA TYR A 575 -7.80 -30.41 18.35
C TYR A 575 -9.25 -30.26 18.82
N LEU A 576 -10.21 -30.28 17.90
CA LEU A 576 -11.64 -30.20 18.25
C LEU A 576 -12.07 -31.32 19.18
N ASN A 577 -11.55 -32.54 19.01
CA ASN A 577 -11.82 -33.67 19.93
C ASN A 577 -11.10 -33.49 21.27
N GLN A 578 -9.91 -32.92 21.30
CA GLN A 578 -9.20 -32.62 22.55
C GLN A 578 -9.94 -31.55 23.36
N TYR A 579 -10.63 -30.59 22.69
CA TYR A 579 -11.44 -29.57 23.36
C TYR A 579 -12.71 -30.11 24.07
N ARG A 580 -13.14 -31.33 23.82
CA ARG A 580 -14.30 -31.94 24.52
C ARG A 580 -14.10 -32.14 26.03
N GLY A 581 -12.90 -31.90 26.57
CA GLY A 581 -12.60 -32.00 27.98
C GLY A 581 -11.82 -30.85 28.59
N ILE A 582 -11.62 -29.76 27.82
CA ILE A 582 -10.84 -28.59 28.25
C ILE A 582 -11.74 -27.61 29.00
N ASP A 583 -11.17 -26.90 29.98
CA ASP A 583 -11.81 -25.77 30.64
C ASP A 583 -12.13 -24.67 29.59
N TYR A 584 -13.33 -24.11 29.67
CA TYR A 584 -13.77 -23.07 28.72
C TYR A 584 -12.94 -21.80 28.81
N ASP A 585 -12.33 -21.51 29.96
CA ASP A 585 -11.42 -20.39 30.12
C ASP A 585 -10.12 -20.59 29.34
N ASP A 586 -9.60 -21.80 29.27
CA ASP A 586 -8.47 -22.17 28.43
C ASP A 586 -8.84 -22.05 26.95
N LEU A 587 -10.06 -22.37 26.58
CA LEU A 587 -10.57 -22.24 25.23
C LEU A 587 -10.67 -20.76 24.81
N LEU A 588 -11.12 -19.89 25.70
CA LEU A 588 -11.17 -18.45 25.50
C LEU A 588 -9.78 -17.87 25.21
N LEU A 589 -8.78 -18.27 26.00
CA LEU A 589 -7.38 -17.89 25.80
C LEU A 589 -6.83 -18.46 24.50
N PHE A 590 -7.13 -19.72 24.19
CA PHE A 590 -6.68 -20.38 22.97
C PHE A 590 -7.14 -19.63 21.71
N PHE A 591 -8.43 -19.34 21.59
CA PHE A 591 -8.95 -18.65 20.39
C PHE A 591 -8.42 -17.21 20.21
N ASN A 592 -8.13 -16.52 21.31
CA ASN A 592 -7.88 -15.09 21.26
C ASN A 592 -6.43 -14.69 21.60
N PHE A 593 -5.64 -15.61 22.13
CA PHE A 593 -4.28 -15.30 22.57
C PHE A 593 -3.21 -16.18 21.93
N SER A 594 -3.49 -17.45 21.61
CA SER A 594 -2.56 -18.33 20.91
C SER A 594 -2.21 -17.79 19.51
N GLU A 595 -1.01 -18.06 19.03
CA GLU A 595 -0.56 -17.63 17.72
C GLU A 595 -0.15 -18.82 16.83
N ASN A 596 -0.67 -18.82 15.59
CA ASN A 596 -0.27 -19.78 14.57
C ASN A 596 0.91 -19.23 13.78
N ILE A 597 1.98 -19.98 13.71
CA ILE A 597 3.22 -19.62 13.03
C ILE A 597 3.36 -20.47 11.77
N SER A 598 3.41 -19.80 10.65
CA SER A 598 3.50 -20.42 9.32
C SER A 598 4.46 -19.62 8.41
N PRO A 599 4.92 -20.19 7.29
CA PRO A 599 4.68 -21.56 6.86
C PRO A 599 5.77 -22.53 7.32
N ILE A 600 5.39 -23.72 7.76
CA ILE A 600 6.17 -24.95 7.60
C ILE A 600 5.43 -25.80 6.58
N ARG A 601 5.79 -25.67 5.32
CA ARG A 601 5.08 -26.32 4.20
C ARG A 601 5.19 -27.83 4.26
N GLY A 602 4.11 -28.51 3.82
CA GLY A 602 4.05 -29.96 3.80
C GLY A 602 3.69 -30.62 5.14
N PHE A 603 3.50 -29.83 6.18
CA PHE A 603 2.98 -30.29 7.48
C PHE A 603 1.52 -29.85 7.65
N PRO A 604 0.74 -30.52 8.49
CA PRO A 604 -0.61 -30.05 8.82
C PRO A 604 -0.61 -28.65 9.43
N PHE A 605 -1.70 -27.93 9.28
CA PHE A 605 -1.95 -26.70 10.02
C PHE A 605 -1.90 -27.00 11.53
N MET A 606 -1.23 -26.16 12.32
CA MET A 606 -1.05 -26.35 13.78
C MET A 606 -0.36 -27.66 14.17
N TYR A 607 0.60 -28.15 13.41
CA TYR A 607 1.20 -29.47 13.60
C TYR A 607 2.02 -29.61 14.88
N LYS A 608 2.77 -28.60 15.29
CA LYS A 608 3.60 -28.60 16.50
C LYS A 608 3.13 -27.51 17.46
N ALA A 609 3.19 -27.75 18.74
CA ALA A 609 2.81 -26.79 19.77
C ALA A 609 3.91 -26.65 20.83
N GLY A 610 4.10 -25.45 21.37
CA GLY A 610 5.04 -25.19 22.45
C GLY A 610 4.96 -23.74 22.93
N HIS A 611 5.39 -23.48 24.15
CA HIS A 611 5.45 -22.12 24.69
C HIS A 611 6.58 -21.28 24.07
N ASN A 612 7.51 -21.95 23.44
CA ASN A 612 8.59 -21.33 22.67
C ASN A 612 8.58 -21.89 21.25
N VAL A 613 8.92 -21.04 20.29
CA VAL A 613 8.99 -21.40 18.88
C VAL A 613 10.15 -20.69 18.19
N ALA A 614 10.82 -21.42 17.30
CA ALA A 614 11.73 -20.84 16.33
C ALA A 614 11.41 -21.39 14.94
N LEU A 615 11.34 -20.50 13.95
CA LEU A 615 11.09 -20.84 12.54
C LEU A 615 12.13 -20.16 11.67
N PHE A 616 12.69 -20.90 10.73
CA PHE A 616 13.61 -20.43 9.71
C PHE A 616 13.08 -20.82 8.35
N ASN A 617 12.91 -19.85 7.48
CA ASN A 617 12.57 -20.07 6.07
C ASN A 617 13.69 -19.53 5.19
N ILE A 618 14.10 -20.31 4.22
CA ILE A 618 15.06 -19.92 3.20
C ILE A 618 14.38 -20.10 1.85
N GLU A 619 14.37 -19.05 1.02
CA GLU A 619 13.73 -19.11 -0.29
C GLU A 619 14.62 -18.51 -1.37
N LEU A 620 14.63 -19.16 -2.52
CA LEU A 620 15.13 -18.60 -3.77
C LEU A 620 13.93 -18.37 -4.69
N ARG A 621 13.70 -17.12 -5.05
CA ARG A 621 12.57 -16.68 -5.86
C ARG A 621 13.04 -16.24 -7.24
N ALA A 622 12.39 -16.68 -8.30
CA ALA A 622 12.78 -16.34 -9.66
C ALA A 622 11.57 -16.23 -10.59
N PRO A 623 11.50 -15.20 -11.45
CA PRO A 623 10.50 -15.06 -12.51
C PRO A 623 10.88 -15.92 -13.72
N PHE A 624 10.97 -17.24 -13.54
CA PHE A 624 11.56 -18.16 -14.51
C PHE A 624 10.86 -18.17 -15.86
N LEU A 625 9.53 -18.01 -15.92
CA LEU A 625 8.80 -17.97 -17.19
C LEU A 625 9.06 -16.70 -17.99
N LEU A 626 9.37 -15.60 -17.33
CA LEU A 626 9.73 -14.34 -18.01
C LEU A 626 11.03 -14.51 -18.84
N TYR A 627 11.95 -15.37 -18.41
CA TYR A 627 13.18 -15.66 -19.15
C TYR A 627 12.92 -16.44 -20.42
N TYR A 628 12.01 -17.44 -20.36
CA TYR A 628 11.68 -18.27 -21.50
C TYR A 628 10.73 -17.58 -22.48
N PHE A 629 9.84 -16.73 -22.00
CA PHE A 629 8.78 -16.10 -22.79
C PHE A 629 8.69 -14.58 -22.56
N PRO A 630 9.72 -13.80 -22.88
CA PRO A 630 9.77 -12.36 -22.57
C PRO A 630 8.72 -11.53 -23.32
N THR A 631 8.14 -12.07 -24.40
CA THR A 631 7.10 -11.41 -25.19
C THR A 631 5.69 -11.55 -24.62
N LEU A 632 5.47 -12.55 -23.77
CA LEU A 632 4.17 -12.83 -23.17
C LEU A 632 4.07 -12.16 -21.78
N LYS A 633 3.64 -10.90 -21.75
CA LYS A 633 3.62 -10.06 -20.53
C LYS A 633 2.84 -10.66 -19.36
N TRP A 634 1.76 -11.37 -19.60
CA TRP A 634 0.96 -11.99 -18.54
C TRP A 634 1.65 -13.20 -17.90
N ILE A 635 2.54 -13.89 -18.63
CA ILE A 635 3.34 -14.98 -18.08
C ILE A 635 4.44 -14.46 -17.14
N GLY A 636 4.88 -13.22 -17.32
CA GLY A 636 5.85 -12.58 -16.43
C GLY A 636 5.40 -12.43 -14.99
N GLN A 637 4.09 -12.55 -14.73
CA GLN A 637 3.53 -12.56 -13.38
C GLN A 637 3.66 -13.92 -12.68
N ILE A 638 4.10 -14.97 -13.39
CA ILE A 638 4.32 -16.30 -12.80
C ILE A 638 5.76 -16.39 -12.31
N ASN A 639 5.89 -16.45 -10.99
CA ASN A 639 7.16 -16.63 -10.31
C ASN A 639 7.27 -18.07 -9.79
N GLY A 640 8.50 -18.55 -9.64
CA GLY A 640 8.80 -19.81 -8.98
C GLY A 640 9.59 -19.58 -7.71
N ILE A 641 9.36 -20.43 -6.73
CA ILE A 641 10.18 -20.48 -5.54
C ILE A 641 10.81 -21.86 -5.35
N LEU A 642 12.03 -21.87 -4.81
CA LEU A 642 12.62 -23.01 -4.14
C LEU A 642 12.68 -22.65 -2.66
N PHE A 643 12.34 -23.57 -1.78
CA PHE A 643 12.30 -23.26 -0.35
C PHE A 643 12.83 -24.39 0.52
N LEU A 644 13.28 -23.99 1.70
CA LEU A 644 13.66 -24.82 2.83
C LEU A 644 13.04 -24.21 4.08
N ASP A 645 12.21 -24.97 4.78
CA ASP A 645 11.55 -24.57 6.01
C ASP A 645 12.06 -25.43 7.17
N ILE A 646 12.47 -24.82 8.27
CA ILE A 646 12.95 -25.48 9.48
C ILE A 646 12.25 -24.82 10.66
N GLY A 647 11.63 -25.63 11.52
CA GLY A 647 10.96 -25.14 12.70
C GLY A 647 11.15 -26.02 13.91
N VAL A 648 11.01 -25.42 15.08
CA VAL A 648 11.08 -26.13 16.37
C VAL A 648 10.17 -25.46 17.38
N THR A 649 9.53 -26.28 18.21
CA THR A 649 8.77 -25.84 19.38
C THR A 649 9.26 -26.56 20.63
N TRP A 650 9.18 -25.87 21.78
CA TRP A 650 9.49 -26.47 23.08
C TRP A 650 8.73 -25.78 24.22
N ASP A 651 8.55 -26.49 25.34
CA ASP A 651 7.87 -25.95 26.50
C ASP A 651 8.84 -25.26 27.47
N ASN A 652 8.34 -24.35 28.30
CA ASN A 652 9.15 -23.66 29.32
C ASN A 652 9.77 -24.60 30.37
N SER A 653 9.15 -25.76 30.59
CA SER A 653 9.62 -26.79 31.53
C SER A 653 10.69 -27.71 30.94
N THR A 654 10.92 -27.63 29.61
CA THR A 654 11.89 -28.49 28.91
C THR A 654 13.10 -27.69 28.47
N SER A 655 14.27 -28.34 28.40
CA SER A 655 15.43 -27.75 27.74
C SER A 655 15.17 -27.60 26.23
N PHE A 656 15.94 -26.72 25.58
CA PHE A 656 15.90 -26.58 24.11
C PHE A 656 16.14 -27.96 23.47
N PRO A 657 15.22 -28.41 22.56
CA PRO A 657 15.32 -29.78 22.02
C PRO A 657 16.60 -29.95 21.17
N SER A 658 17.33 -31.04 21.47
CA SER A 658 18.41 -31.45 20.59
C SER A 658 17.86 -31.98 19.26
N PHE A 659 18.64 -31.94 18.20
CA PHE A 659 18.25 -32.57 16.93
C PHE A 659 17.97 -34.06 17.06
N GLN A 660 18.58 -34.71 18.05
CA GLN A 660 18.43 -36.17 18.33
C GLN A 660 17.13 -36.51 19.06
N ASP A 661 16.55 -35.55 19.79
CA ASP A 661 15.28 -35.76 20.51
C ASP A 661 14.06 -35.71 19.56
N GLY A 662 14.26 -35.33 18.29
CA GLY A 662 13.21 -35.22 17.29
C GLY A 662 12.78 -36.57 16.72
N GLN A 663 11.98 -37.33 17.46
CA GLN A 663 11.42 -38.59 16.96
C GLN A 663 10.41 -38.39 15.82
N ASN A 664 9.82 -37.20 15.68
CA ASN A 664 8.70 -36.92 14.78
C ASN A 664 9.01 -35.85 13.72
N TRP A 665 10.13 -35.96 13.03
CA TRP A 665 10.46 -35.10 11.89
C TRP A 665 9.53 -35.26 10.67
N LEU A 666 8.82 -36.40 10.61
CA LEU A 666 7.87 -36.71 9.56
C LEU A 666 6.48 -36.86 10.16
N VAL A 667 5.46 -36.49 9.40
CA VAL A 667 4.07 -36.74 9.81
C VAL A 667 3.80 -38.24 9.81
N ASP A 668 3.42 -38.76 10.96
CA ASP A 668 2.85 -40.12 11.06
C ASP A 668 1.32 -39.99 10.98
N GLU A 669 0.73 -40.57 9.93
CA GLU A 669 -0.71 -40.56 9.68
C GLU A 669 -1.51 -41.37 10.72
N ASN A 670 -0.86 -42.30 11.42
CA ASN A 670 -1.49 -43.18 12.38
C ASN A 670 -1.34 -42.75 13.86
N ASN A 671 -0.33 -41.89 14.15
CA ASN A 671 -0.03 -41.42 15.50
C ASN A 671 0.27 -39.93 15.49
N PHE A 672 -0.79 -39.12 15.39
CA PHE A 672 -0.62 -37.68 15.49
C PHE A 672 -0.59 -37.24 16.94
N THR A 673 0.55 -36.73 17.40
CA THR A 673 0.67 -36.01 18.67
C THR A 673 1.34 -34.65 18.39
N PRO A 674 0.77 -33.54 18.84
CA PRO A 674 1.37 -32.20 18.66
C PRO A 674 2.51 -31.99 19.67
N ASP A 675 3.47 -32.92 19.70
CA ASP A 675 4.59 -32.86 20.59
C ASP A 675 5.59 -31.78 20.23
N ASN A 676 6.36 -31.34 21.22
CA ASN A 676 7.53 -30.48 21.00
C ASN A 676 8.53 -31.14 20.06
N GLY A 677 9.35 -30.34 19.39
CA GLY A 677 10.45 -30.85 18.59
C GLY A 677 10.62 -30.16 17.25
N TRP A 678 11.51 -30.74 16.45
CA TRP A 678 11.94 -30.23 15.17
C TRP A 678 11.09 -30.73 14.01
N VAL A 679 10.93 -29.89 13.00
CA VAL A 679 10.36 -30.22 11.70
C VAL A 679 11.17 -29.56 10.61
N MET A 680 11.26 -30.25 9.45
CA MET A 680 11.99 -29.74 8.29
C MET A 680 11.30 -30.16 7.00
N SER A 681 11.18 -29.24 6.07
CA SER A 681 10.69 -29.54 4.72
C SER A 681 11.42 -28.69 3.68
N TYR A 682 11.41 -29.17 2.46
CA TYR A 682 11.90 -28.46 1.31
C TYR A 682 10.99 -28.70 0.10
N GLY A 683 11.08 -27.81 -0.88
CA GLY A 683 10.25 -27.96 -2.05
C GLY A 683 10.39 -26.83 -3.04
N TRP A 684 9.46 -26.82 -3.96
CA TRP A 684 9.33 -25.77 -4.96
C TRP A 684 7.88 -25.51 -5.30
N GLY A 685 7.60 -24.37 -5.91
CA GLY A 685 6.24 -24.12 -6.36
C GLY A 685 6.07 -22.82 -7.15
N PRO A 686 5.10 -22.79 -8.07
CA PRO A 686 4.73 -21.58 -8.79
C PRO A 686 3.88 -20.66 -7.95
N ARG A 687 4.00 -19.36 -8.28
CA ARG A 687 3.22 -18.24 -7.73
C ARG A 687 2.64 -17.46 -8.89
N PHE A 688 1.34 -17.23 -8.91
CA PHE A 688 0.67 -16.53 -10.00
C PHE A 688 -0.62 -15.85 -9.51
N ILE A 689 -1.11 -14.91 -10.29
CA ILE A 689 -2.35 -14.21 -10.02
C ILE A 689 -3.40 -14.66 -11.03
N ILE A 690 -4.51 -15.21 -10.53
CA ILE A 690 -5.68 -15.57 -11.34
C ILE A 690 -6.86 -14.72 -10.87
N LEU A 691 -7.52 -14.01 -11.79
CA LEU A 691 -8.68 -13.16 -11.48
C LEU A 691 -8.45 -12.17 -10.33
N GLY A 692 -7.20 -11.64 -10.23
CA GLY A 692 -6.83 -10.75 -9.14
C GLY A 692 -6.47 -11.45 -7.82
N MET A 693 -6.63 -12.77 -7.73
CA MET A 693 -6.28 -13.55 -6.53
C MET A 693 -4.90 -14.17 -6.68
N PRO A 694 -3.97 -13.89 -5.74
CA PRO A 694 -2.67 -14.53 -5.71
C PRO A 694 -2.83 -16.00 -5.27
N LEU A 695 -2.36 -16.91 -6.10
CA LEU A 695 -2.39 -18.36 -5.87
C LEU A 695 -0.97 -18.91 -5.70
N LYS A 696 -0.81 -19.75 -4.70
CA LYS A 696 0.43 -20.46 -4.37
C LYS A 696 0.19 -21.96 -4.50
N ILE A 697 1.05 -22.64 -5.24
CA ILE A 697 1.07 -24.12 -5.29
C ILE A 697 2.43 -24.56 -4.77
N ASN A 698 2.46 -25.48 -3.82
CA ASN A 698 3.67 -26.03 -3.25
C ASN A 698 3.76 -27.52 -3.52
N TYR A 699 4.92 -27.96 -4.01
CA TYR A 699 5.36 -29.35 -4.10
C TYR A 699 6.39 -29.55 -3.01
N VAL A 700 6.07 -30.36 -1.99
CA VAL A 700 6.82 -30.42 -0.74
C VAL A 700 7.25 -31.83 -0.38
N TRP A 701 8.43 -31.95 0.18
CA TRP A 701 8.95 -33.15 0.81
C TRP A 701 9.34 -32.81 2.26
N GLN A 702 8.86 -33.58 3.19
CA GLN A 702 9.34 -33.56 4.58
C GLN A 702 10.67 -34.31 4.65
N TYR A 703 11.57 -33.86 5.50
CA TYR A 703 12.89 -34.44 5.64
C TYR A 703 13.28 -34.65 7.11
N ASN A 704 13.76 -35.85 7.39
CA ASN A 704 14.37 -36.17 8.68
C ASN A 704 15.89 -36.19 8.51
N PRO A 705 16.64 -35.20 9.05
CA PRO A 705 18.09 -35.10 8.85
C PRO A 705 18.89 -36.19 9.57
N ILE A 706 18.33 -36.85 10.58
CA ILE A 706 18.99 -37.90 11.36
C ILE A 706 18.90 -39.24 10.61
N SER A 707 17.68 -39.69 10.32
CA SER A 707 17.44 -40.92 9.60
C SER A 707 17.66 -40.82 8.08
N LYS A 708 17.82 -39.60 7.56
CA LYS A 708 17.89 -39.26 6.13
C LYS A 708 16.67 -39.73 5.35
N GLN A 709 15.54 -39.91 6.01
CA GLN A 709 14.29 -40.28 5.38
C GLN A 709 13.60 -39.05 4.77
N ILE A 710 12.96 -39.27 3.63
CA ILE A 710 12.19 -38.28 2.89
C ILE A 710 10.76 -38.82 2.79
N SER A 711 9.77 -37.96 3.04
CA SER A 711 8.36 -38.33 2.87
C SER A 711 7.98 -38.48 1.39
N ASN A 712 6.83 -39.05 1.13
CA ASN A 712 6.18 -38.94 -0.17
C ASN A 712 5.93 -37.47 -0.49
N ARG A 713 5.87 -37.13 -1.79
CA ARG A 713 5.57 -35.79 -2.27
C ARG A 713 4.17 -35.36 -1.81
N ARG A 714 4.09 -34.18 -1.21
CA ARG A 714 2.85 -33.55 -0.77
C ARG A 714 2.52 -32.33 -1.61
N TYR A 715 1.25 -31.97 -1.66
CA TYR A 715 0.75 -30.85 -2.45
C TYR A 715 -0.03 -29.92 -1.54
N GLU A 716 0.18 -28.63 -1.72
CA GLU A 716 -0.58 -27.59 -1.04
C GLU A 716 -0.97 -26.49 -2.04
N VAL A 717 -2.21 -26.05 -1.98
CA VAL A 717 -2.72 -24.94 -2.76
C VAL A 717 -3.29 -23.91 -1.80
N THR A 718 -2.72 -22.71 -1.76
CA THR A 718 -3.14 -21.63 -0.87
C THR A 718 -3.41 -20.34 -1.65
N ILE A 719 -4.32 -19.51 -1.13
CA ILE A 719 -4.52 -18.14 -1.60
C ILE A 719 -3.74 -17.20 -0.69
N GLY A 720 -3.00 -16.27 -1.26
CA GLY A 720 -2.24 -15.27 -0.52
C GLY A 720 -0.93 -14.89 -1.19
N ILE A 721 -0.34 -13.80 -0.72
CA ILE A 721 0.95 -13.30 -1.17
C ILE A 721 2.03 -13.85 -0.23
N ASP A 722 3.19 -14.21 -0.77
CA ASP A 722 4.37 -14.53 0.06
C ASP A 722 4.96 -13.21 0.58
N LEU A 723 4.70 -12.91 1.84
CA LEU A 723 5.20 -11.71 2.52
C LEU A 723 6.60 -11.92 3.06
#